data_b40dc473f9f00ba0faea6fe76c35dcef
#
_entry.id   b40dc473f9f00ba0faea6fe76c35dcef
#
_cell.length_a   1.000
_cell.length_b   1.000
_cell.length_c   1.000
_cell.angle_alpha   90.00
_cell.angle_beta   90.00
_cell.angle_gamma   90.00
#
_symmetry.space_group_name_H-M   'P 1'
#
loop_
_entity.id
_entity.type
_entity.pdbx_description
1 polymer ?
#
loop_
_entity_poly.entity_id
_entity_poly.type
_entity_poly.pdbx_seq_one_letter_code
_entity_poly.pdbx_strand_id
1 'polypeptide(L)'
;MLLPIMMHSQVLSSLGVAKEITKGTLPNGVEYFLVQNTSDKGFADYALVRTASLSIEDERKSLCGLPHFTDRKPWQFFSEHGVGYSSYGYYTEEGSAGVFRFSNVPVYNQSVADSTLLMLVDMTALSRSPQAVVVSGDINPSKLKERLNLLSMTVPQLDCPSGESSYKWVQKDSKRSILINNPSSDVAAISAIISSARTSRELMDSPQPIVTSMYAELVGKVISDRVRREFRSRGIPLADVEFSYAGSDAGPSDERYGFTLYTSAKYANVATDCFARILSDLDRNGALMDEFVDAKAQLSGDVRSGRLAGRLDNAAYVDKCVSAFLYGSNLASNEVIAGLMTAKNIAPETELPLFNSFISALLDGEKNLTLRFNVPDCGLDAESLGTTFSEAWKEGSDRDYSYKKTFSDTLSLYAPKSKVKLRSEIKEPISGGSLWTFSNGIRVLYKKTAARGEFHYSLMLRGGVASVPDIHSGESAFVGDMLSLDNIAGLNPYDFKAMLSSNGITMKGSAGISDMRISGIAPKSKLRLLLRCLLSVSESRVPDRDAFNYYKQCEALRIDMESLSARDVNSLMDSIMRPEYFFTERKYIERLEDDLPERCEQYFDAQFAKVNDGLLVLMGDLDEEHLKKELCRALGSFHVMKRFAQRPAVNSRLASGAVSYTVESGPGLVGGSEIGVNVAMAAPVPYNMENQVAFKIATSCIRKELVKALSDKGAFFELTEKLEVFPDERMSVFVNCHPCIESGLPADVSAATPLDMLSAVRKVMGNIATMPLSKEDFNAFKEELQNDFQESLQDTEYVIDAVLIRYAEGKDFVTGFKEALKSVTPEKVRSLLGTLASGASVEYIII
;
A
#
# COMPACT_ATOMS: atom_id res chain seq x y z
N MET A 1 26.60 -17.50 7.70
CA MET A 1 27.26 -18.81 7.59
C MET A 1 26.28 -19.99 7.59
N LEU A 2 25.12 -19.94 6.96
CA LEU A 2 24.05 -20.90 7.20
C LEU A 2 23.27 -21.40 5.98
N LEU A 3 23.79 -21.25 4.78
CA LEU A 3 23.29 -21.94 3.60
C LEU A 3 24.37 -22.84 2.96
N PRO A 4 25.02 -23.74 3.70
CA PRO A 4 26.22 -24.41 3.15
C PRO A 4 25.95 -25.65 2.32
N ILE A 5 24.77 -26.24 2.24
CA ILE A 5 24.78 -27.67 1.84
C ILE A 5 23.98 -28.00 0.58
N MET A 6 23.03 -27.19 0.12
CA MET A 6 22.21 -27.59 -1.03
C MET A 6 22.30 -26.74 -2.30
N MET A 7 23.06 -25.65 -2.31
CA MET A 7 23.05 -24.71 -3.44
C MET A 7 24.45 -24.32 -3.95
N HIS A 8 25.52 -25.09 -3.66
CA HIS A 8 26.89 -24.68 -3.94
C HIS A 8 27.21 -24.32 -5.39
N SER A 9 26.46 -24.78 -6.36
CA SER A 9 26.69 -24.41 -7.77
C SER A 9 25.71 -23.35 -8.31
N GLN A 10 24.53 -23.20 -7.71
CA GLN A 10 23.53 -22.22 -8.13
C GLN A 10 23.61 -20.92 -7.34
N VAL A 11 24.10 -20.94 -6.11
CA VAL A 11 24.20 -19.77 -5.21
C VAL A 11 25.26 -18.76 -5.68
N LEU A 12 26.27 -19.22 -6.41
CA LEU A 12 27.38 -18.39 -6.91
C LEU A 12 27.14 -17.81 -8.31
N SER A 13 26.08 -18.19 -8.99
CA SER A 13 25.78 -17.66 -10.33
C SER A 13 25.03 -16.34 -10.26
N SER A 14 25.49 -15.33 -11.00
CA SER A 14 24.75 -14.09 -11.22
C SER A 14 23.36 -14.38 -11.76
N LEU A 15 22.35 -13.65 -11.26
CA LEU A 15 20.95 -13.78 -11.70
C LEU A 15 20.70 -13.15 -13.08
N GLY A 16 21.69 -12.43 -13.61
CA GLY A 16 21.55 -11.68 -14.85
C GLY A 16 20.80 -10.36 -14.66
N VAL A 17 20.78 -9.57 -15.71
CA VAL A 17 20.14 -8.25 -15.73
C VAL A 17 18.77 -8.35 -16.41
N ALA A 18 17.76 -7.74 -15.82
CA ALA A 18 16.42 -7.62 -16.39
C ALA A 18 16.49 -6.93 -17.77
N LYS A 19 15.65 -7.40 -18.70
CA LYS A 19 15.66 -6.94 -20.10
C LYS A 19 15.36 -5.45 -20.28
N GLU A 20 14.61 -4.88 -19.36
CA GLU A 20 14.26 -3.45 -19.30
C GLU A 20 15.42 -2.56 -18.84
N ILE A 21 16.49 -3.12 -18.26
CA ILE A 21 17.62 -2.40 -17.70
C ILE A 21 18.81 -2.47 -18.68
N THR A 22 19.29 -1.33 -19.12
CA THR A 22 20.51 -1.17 -19.89
C THR A 22 21.57 -0.50 -19.02
N LYS A 23 22.72 -1.14 -18.81
CA LYS A 23 23.83 -0.56 -18.03
C LYS A 23 25.12 -0.49 -18.82
N GLY A 24 26.03 0.38 -18.41
CA GLY A 24 27.36 0.53 -19.00
C GLY A 24 28.13 1.71 -18.41
N THR A 25 29.20 2.10 -19.07
CA THR A 25 30.08 3.19 -18.64
C THR A 25 30.14 4.26 -19.73
N LEU A 26 30.06 5.52 -19.33
CA LEU A 26 30.20 6.68 -20.19
C LEU A 26 31.67 6.97 -20.50
N PRO A 27 31.99 7.72 -21.57
CA PRO A 27 33.36 8.10 -21.92
C PRO A 27 34.17 8.76 -20.80
N ASN A 28 33.51 9.45 -19.86
CA ASN A 28 34.15 10.10 -18.71
C ASN A 28 34.27 9.19 -17.48
N GLY A 29 34.01 7.86 -17.60
CA GLY A 29 34.13 6.91 -16.51
C GLY A 29 32.90 6.79 -15.60
N VAL A 30 31.87 7.61 -15.77
CA VAL A 30 30.63 7.52 -15.01
C VAL A 30 29.81 6.32 -15.49
N GLU A 31 29.31 5.50 -14.55
CA GLU A 31 28.39 4.41 -14.90
C GLU A 31 27.00 4.94 -15.26
N TYR A 32 26.23 4.16 -15.99
CA TYR A 32 24.82 4.49 -16.24
C TYR A 32 23.93 3.26 -16.14
N PHE A 33 22.71 3.52 -15.67
CA PHE A 33 21.59 2.57 -15.66
C PHE A 33 20.38 3.24 -16.31
N LEU A 34 19.90 2.68 -17.41
CA LEU A 34 18.74 3.18 -18.14
C LEU A 34 17.65 2.12 -18.08
N VAL A 35 16.52 2.45 -17.48
CA VAL A 35 15.40 1.53 -17.30
C VAL A 35 14.24 1.98 -18.14
N GLN A 36 13.83 1.16 -19.09
CA GLN A 36 12.62 1.39 -19.85
C GLN A 36 11.41 0.92 -19.05
N ASN A 37 10.74 1.85 -18.40
CA ASN A 37 9.53 1.60 -17.62
C ASN A 37 8.38 2.47 -18.14
N THR A 38 7.30 1.83 -18.57
CA THR A 38 6.12 2.51 -19.10
C THR A 38 4.95 2.52 -18.14
N SER A 39 5.20 2.26 -16.84
CA SER A 39 4.17 2.34 -15.81
C SER A 39 3.64 3.77 -15.65
N ASP A 40 4.52 4.75 -15.83
CA ASP A 40 4.22 6.15 -15.70
C ASP A 40 4.54 6.84 -17.05
N LYS A 41 3.59 6.74 -17.95
CA LYS A 41 3.79 7.11 -19.35
C LYS A 41 4.00 8.61 -19.52
N GLY A 42 5.04 8.96 -20.27
CA GLY A 42 5.42 10.36 -20.51
C GLY A 42 6.31 10.95 -19.42
N PHE A 43 6.61 10.18 -18.34
CA PHE A 43 7.44 10.64 -17.23
C PHE A 43 8.63 9.72 -16.99
N ALA A 44 9.66 10.25 -16.34
CA ALA A 44 10.81 9.50 -15.89
C ALA A 44 11.42 10.12 -14.64
N ASP A 45 12.07 9.28 -13.84
CA ASP A 45 12.91 9.70 -12.72
C ASP A 45 14.37 9.63 -13.13
N TYR A 46 15.12 10.66 -12.76
CA TYR A 46 16.54 10.79 -13.02
C TYR A 46 17.28 10.86 -11.69
N ALA A 47 18.39 10.15 -11.55
CA ALA A 47 19.21 10.22 -10.35
C ALA A 47 20.70 10.21 -10.67
N LEU A 48 21.47 10.85 -9.79
CA LEU A 48 22.92 10.72 -9.71
C LEU A 48 23.26 10.14 -8.34
N VAL A 49 24.01 9.05 -8.33
CA VAL A 49 24.55 8.43 -7.11
C VAL A 49 26.07 8.52 -7.12
N ARG A 50 26.67 8.81 -5.96
CA ARG A 50 28.13 8.87 -5.77
C ARG A 50 28.52 8.20 -4.47
N THR A 51 29.76 7.66 -4.47
CA THR A 51 30.44 7.22 -3.26
C THR A 51 31.42 8.29 -2.80
N ALA A 52 31.66 8.38 -1.49
CA ALA A 52 32.64 9.34 -0.92
C ALA A 52 32.40 10.80 -1.37
N SER A 53 31.19 11.28 -1.24
CA SER A 53 30.81 12.63 -1.66
C SER A 53 31.06 13.69 -0.59
N LEU A 54 31.01 14.96 -1.00
CA LEU A 54 30.87 16.13 -0.13
C LEU A 54 29.65 15.97 0.78
N SER A 55 29.51 16.79 1.79
CA SER A 55 28.28 16.85 2.55
C SER A 55 27.12 17.16 1.61
N ILE A 56 25.94 16.61 1.87
CA ILE A 56 24.73 16.90 1.07
C ILE A 56 24.46 18.40 1.01
N GLU A 57 24.77 19.11 2.08
CA GLU A 57 24.58 20.56 2.18
C GLU A 57 25.56 21.34 1.27
N ASP A 58 26.80 20.91 1.17
CA ASP A 58 27.78 21.54 0.28
C ASP A 58 27.45 21.28 -1.18
N GLU A 59 26.95 20.10 -1.49
CA GLU A 59 26.48 19.75 -2.83
C GLU A 59 25.22 20.51 -3.24
N ARG A 60 24.28 20.73 -2.34
CA ARG A 60 23.11 21.59 -2.57
C ARG A 60 23.51 23.02 -2.88
N LYS A 61 24.48 23.59 -2.13
CA LYS A 61 25.03 24.91 -2.40
C LYS A 61 25.69 24.98 -3.78
N SER A 62 26.39 23.92 -4.17
CA SER A 62 27.08 23.83 -5.47
C SER A 62 26.10 23.77 -6.65
N LEU A 63 24.93 23.19 -6.48
CA LEU A 63 23.87 23.17 -7.50
C LEU A 63 23.44 24.57 -7.93
N CYS A 64 23.34 25.51 -6.99
CA CYS A 64 22.96 26.89 -7.27
C CYS A 64 23.96 27.64 -8.12
N GLY A 65 25.21 27.19 -8.20
CA GLY A 65 26.31 27.78 -8.95
C GLY A 65 26.56 27.16 -10.34
N LEU A 66 25.75 26.21 -10.79
CA LEU A 66 25.97 25.55 -12.08
C LEU A 66 25.73 26.49 -13.27
N PRO A 67 26.61 26.49 -14.29
CA PRO A 67 26.61 27.49 -15.39
C PRO A 67 25.29 27.60 -16.14
N HIS A 68 24.55 26.51 -16.29
CA HIS A 68 23.32 26.45 -17.06
C HIS A 68 22.10 27.09 -16.36
N PHE A 69 22.25 27.50 -15.09
CA PHE A 69 21.17 28.06 -14.26
C PHE A 69 21.59 29.40 -13.61
N THR A 70 22.57 30.10 -14.16
CA THR A 70 23.11 31.35 -13.59
C THR A 70 22.06 32.44 -13.39
N ASP A 71 21.02 32.46 -14.22
CA ASP A 71 19.96 33.48 -14.18
C ASP A 71 18.69 33.05 -13.49
N ARG A 72 18.57 31.76 -13.10
CA ARG A 72 17.40 31.18 -12.45
C ARG A 72 17.85 30.23 -11.34
N LYS A 73 17.08 30.20 -10.23
CA LYS A 73 17.23 29.12 -9.27
C LYS A 73 16.84 27.80 -9.92
N PRO A 74 17.70 26.78 -9.93
CA PRO A 74 17.39 25.50 -10.61
C PRO A 74 16.07 24.88 -10.19
N TRP A 75 15.75 24.93 -8.91
CA TRP A 75 14.48 24.39 -8.36
C TRP A 75 13.26 25.14 -8.87
N GLN A 76 13.33 26.46 -9.06
CA GLN A 76 12.22 27.22 -9.62
C GLN A 76 11.89 26.73 -11.04
N PHE A 77 12.92 26.48 -11.86
CA PHE A 77 12.72 25.90 -13.18
C PHE A 77 12.09 24.52 -13.13
N PHE A 78 12.59 23.62 -12.27
CA PHE A 78 12.06 22.28 -12.16
C PHE A 78 10.64 22.27 -11.61
N SER A 79 10.37 23.09 -10.60
CA SER A 79 9.06 23.19 -9.98
C SER A 79 8.00 23.77 -10.91
N GLU A 80 8.35 24.78 -11.74
CA GLU A 80 7.45 25.33 -12.75
C GLU A 80 7.00 24.27 -13.78
N HIS A 81 7.75 23.17 -13.91
CA HIS A 81 7.46 22.06 -14.81
C HIS A 81 7.01 20.77 -14.08
N GLY A 82 6.72 20.84 -12.79
CA GLY A 82 6.24 19.71 -12.00
C GLY A 82 7.31 18.67 -11.66
N VAL A 83 8.59 19.00 -11.86
CA VAL A 83 9.70 18.11 -11.51
C VAL A 83 10.02 18.23 -10.04
N GLY A 84 9.91 17.12 -9.29
CA GLY A 84 10.34 17.04 -7.89
C GLY A 84 11.85 16.90 -7.79
N TYR A 85 12.44 17.45 -6.72
CA TYR A 85 13.84 17.29 -6.38
C TYR A 85 13.98 16.75 -4.96
N SER A 86 14.84 15.76 -4.77
CA SER A 86 15.23 15.27 -3.45
C SER A 86 16.71 14.89 -3.42
N SER A 87 17.32 15.00 -2.25
CA SER A 87 18.66 14.49 -2.03
C SER A 87 18.73 13.80 -0.67
N TYR A 88 19.41 12.67 -0.63
CA TYR A 88 19.64 11.91 0.61
C TYR A 88 21.02 11.27 0.57
N GLY A 89 21.50 10.86 1.71
CA GLY A 89 22.82 10.25 1.79
C GLY A 89 22.94 9.26 2.92
N TYR A 90 23.92 8.41 2.77
CA TYR A 90 24.35 7.45 3.77
C TYR A 90 25.71 7.90 4.32
N TYR A 91 25.80 8.02 5.62
CA TYR A 91 27.05 8.40 6.31
C TYR A 91 27.46 7.27 7.23
N THR A 92 28.71 6.83 7.08
CA THR A 92 29.37 5.89 8.00
C THR A 92 30.69 6.51 8.47
N GLU A 93 31.33 5.94 9.51
CA GLU A 93 32.62 6.39 9.96
C GLU A 93 33.71 6.24 8.88
N GLU A 94 33.50 5.39 7.88
CA GLU A 94 34.46 5.04 6.84
C GLU A 94 34.14 5.57 5.44
N GLY A 95 33.02 6.24 5.28
CA GLY A 95 32.62 6.79 3.98
C GLY A 95 31.19 7.32 3.91
N SER A 96 30.89 8.00 2.82
CA SER A 96 29.57 8.54 2.54
C SER A 96 29.15 8.20 1.12
N ALA A 97 27.82 8.16 0.88
CA ALA A 97 27.24 8.14 -0.44
C ALA A 97 26.14 9.17 -0.52
N GLY A 98 26.05 9.87 -1.63
CA GLY A 98 24.97 10.82 -1.90
C GLY A 98 24.14 10.39 -3.10
N VAL A 99 22.82 10.56 -3.01
CA VAL A 99 21.87 10.34 -4.10
C VAL A 99 21.11 11.63 -4.33
N PHE A 100 21.11 12.10 -5.57
CA PHE A 100 20.35 13.26 -6.05
C PHE A 100 19.32 12.77 -7.05
N ARG A 101 18.06 13.11 -6.82
CA ARG A 101 16.96 12.60 -7.62
C ARG A 101 16.04 13.71 -8.12
N PHE A 102 15.71 13.65 -9.39
CA PHE A 102 14.65 14.43 -10.02
C PHE A 102 13.52 13.47 -10.37
N SER A 103 12.36 13.65 -9.77
CA SER A 103 11.19 12.81 -9.99
C SER A 103 10.17 13.50 -10.90
N ASN A 104 9.37 12.71 -11.59
CA ASN A 104 8.31 13.18 -12.49
C ASN A 104 8.82 14.10 -13.62
N VAL A 105 9.99 13.83 -14.18
CA VAL A 105 10.52 14.58 -15.32
C VAL A 105 9.66 14.31 -16.56
N PRO A 106 8.98 15.31 -17.15
CA PRO A 106 8.11 15.12 -18.31
C PRO A 106 8.95 14.89 -19.57
N VAL A 107 9.15 13.63 -19.95
CA VAL A 107 9.97 13.26 -21.13
C VAL A 107 9.33 13.61 -22.47
N TYR A 108 8.04 13.90 -22.50
CA TYR A 108 7.35 14.49 -23.64
C TYR A 108 7.74 15.96 -23.86
N ASN A 109 8.19 16.65 -22.82
CA ASN A 109 8.76 18.00 -22.92
C ASN A 109 10.28 17.91 -23.06
N GLN A 110 10.75 17.91 -24.30
CA GLN A 110 12.16 17.71 -24.62
C GLN A 110 13.08 18.74 -23.96
N SER A 111 12.62 19.99 -23.78
CA SER A 111 13.42 21.04 -23.13
C SER A 111 13.65 20.74 -21.66
N VAL A 112 12.64 20.28 -20.95
CA VAL A 112 12.75 19.91 -19.53
C VAL A 112 13.63 18.67 -19.35
N ALA A 113 13.37 17.63 -20.15
CA ALA A 113 14.16 16.40 -20.10
C ALA A 113 15.65 16.64 -20.42
N ASP A 114 15.94 17.45 -21.41
CA ASP A 114 17.32 17.81 -21.78
C ASP A 114 18.00 18.69 -20.72
N SER A 115 17.28 19.64 -20.11
CA SER A 115 17.79 20.47 -19.01
C SER A 115 18.10 19.63 -17.77
N THR A 116 17.25 18.69 -17.43
CA THR A 116 17.46 17.75 -16.30
C THR A 116 18.69 16.87 -16.56
N LEU A 117 18.80 16.32 -17.79
CA LEU A 117 19.92 15.48 -18.17
C LEU A 117 21.24 16.25 -18.14
N LEU A 118 21.24 17.48 -18.66
CA LEU A 118 22.41 18.35 -18.65
C LEU A 118 22.85 18.68 -17.24
N MET A 119 21.90 18.97 -16.35
CA MET A 119 22.18 19.22 -14.94
C MET A 119 22.82 18.03 -14.24
N LEU A 120 22.30 16.82 -14.48
CA LEU A 120 22.90 15.60 -13.91
C LEU A 120 24.34 15.40 -14.40
N VAL A 121 24.58 15.60 -15.68
CA VAL A 121 25.92 15.46 -16.27
C VAL A 121 26.87 16.53 -15.69
N ASP A 122 26.43 17.79 -15.58
CA ASP A 122 27.24 18.86 -14.96
C ASP A 122 27.55 18.55 -13.49
N MET A 123 26.57 17.98 -12.76
CA MET A 123 26.80 17.54 -11.37
C MET A 123 27.91 16.48 -11.28
N THR A 124 28.13 15.66 -12.30
CA THR A 124 29.22 14.67 -12.28
C THR A 124 30.61 15.30 -12.21
N ALA A 125 30.78 16.55 -12.65
CA ALA A 125 32.03 17.29 -12.55
C ALA A 125 32.37 17.74 -11.11
N LEU A 126 31.39 17.76 -10.21
CA LEU A 126 31.55 18.23 -8.85
C LEU A 126 32.28 17.22 -7.94
N SER A 127 32.51 16.02 -8.37
CA SER A 127 33.19 14.98 -7.60
C SER A 127 34.02 14.07 -8.50
N ARG A 128 35.14 13.56 -7.97
CA ARG A 128 35.96 12.54 -8.62
C ARG A 128 35.72 11.13 -8.06
N SER A 129 34.80 10.99 -7.12
CA SER A 129 34.42 9.66 -6.62
C SER A 129 33.69 8.83 -7.67
N PRO A 130 33.65 7.53 -7.55
CA PRO A 130 32.81 6.68 -8.41
C PRO A 130 31.36 7.17 -8.41
N GLN A 131 30.75 7.27 -9.59
CA GLN A 131 29.42 7.84 -9.81
C GLN A 131 28.63 7.01 -10.83
N ALA A 132 27.30 7.03 -10.67
CA ALA A 132 26.40 6.50 -11.69
C ALA A 132 25.21 7.43 -11.92
N VAL A 133 24.82 7.54 -13.19
CA VAL A 133 23.54 8.17 -13.60
C VAL A 133 22.52 7.07 -13.79
N VAL A 134 21.36 7.26 -13.15
CA VAL A 134 20.21 6.34 -13.25
C VAL A 134 19.05 7.09 -13.87
N VAL A 135 18.41 6.51 -14.88
CA VAL A 135 17.17 7.05 -15.46
C VAL A 135 16.17 5.92 -15.61
N SER A 136 14.99 6.07 -15.01
CA SER A 136 13.89 5.11 -15.09
C SER A 136 12.63 5.79 -15.57
N GLY A 137 11.99 5.29 -16.61
CA GLY A 137 10.72 5.83 -17.10
C GLY A 137 10.42 5.51 -18.57
N ASP A 138 9.51 6.29 -19.14
CA ASP A 138 9.09 6.18 -20.53
C ASP A 138 10.17 6.77 -21.47
N ILE A 139 11.30 6.10 -21.53
CA ILE A 139 12.49 6.52 -22.27
C ILE A 139 12.82 5.54 -23.39
N ASN A 140 13.57 6.04 -24.37
CA ASN A 140 14.29 5.19 -25.33
C ASN A 140 15.75 5.06 -24.90
N PRO A 141 16.17 3.90 -24.31
CA PRO A 141 17.52 3.74 -23.77
C PRO A 141 18.63 4.00 -24.77
N SER A 142 18.46 3.61 -26.04
CA SER A 142 19.47 3.81 -27.09
C SER A 142 19.70 5.29 -27.39
N LYS A 143 18.61 6.06 -27.57
CA LYS A 143 18.71 7.51 -27.81
C LYS A 143 19.27 8.25 -26.60
N LEU A 144 18.83 7.88 -25.40
CA LEU A 144 19.30 8.50 -24.18
C LEU A 144 20.78 8.22 -23.93
N LYS A 145 21.24 6.99 -24.20
CA LYS A 145 22.66 6.61 -24.16
C LYS A 145 23.50 7.46 -25.11
N GLU A 146 23.06 7.67 -26.35
CA GLU A 146 23.79 8.52 -27.32
C GLU A 146 23.94 9.96 -26.79
N ARG A 147 22.88 10.53 -26.21
CA ARG A 147 22.91 11.86 -25.59
C ARG A 147 23.84 11.93 -24.39
N LEU A 148 23.75 10.98 -23.47
CA LEU A 148 24.65 10.87 -22.32
C LEU A 148 26.11 10.78 -22.75
N ASN A 149 26.41 9.97 -23.77
CA ASN A 149 27.76 9.86 -24.32
C ASN A 149 28.27 11.22 -24.84
N LEU A 150 27.46 11.96 -25.59
CA LEU A 150 27.83 13.27 -26.12
C LEU A 150 28.06 14.28 -24.99
N LEU A 151 27.15 14.35 -24.01
CA LEU A 151 27.25 15.28 -22.89
C LEU A 151 28.46 14.93 -21.99
N SER A 152 28.69 13.64 -21.72
CA SER A 152 29.81 13.22 -20.86
C SER A 152 31.19 13.56 -21.45
N MET A 153 31.30 13.73 -22.76
CA MET A 153 32.56 14.20 -23.40
C MET A 153 32.88 15.65 -23.05
N THR A 154 31.92 16.43 -22.60
CA THR A 154 32.12 17.83 -22.18
C THR A 154 32.59 17.97 -20.72
N VAL A 155 32.50 16.89 -19.95
CA VAL A 155 32.88 16.83 -18.54
C VAL A 155 34.27 16.22 -18.40
N PRO A 156 35.15 16.72 -17.52
CA PRO A 156 36.49 16.15 -17.29
C PRO A 156 36.43 14.67 -16.98
N GLN A 157 37.36 13.91 -17.57
CA GLN A 157 37.47 12.48 -17.29
C GLN A 157 37.83 12.24 -15.82
N LEU A 158 37.09 11.35 -15.17
CA LEU A 158 37.35 10.97 -13.80
C LEU A 158 38.49 9.96 -13.75
N ASP A 159 39.56 10.29 -13.05
CA ASP A 159 40.60 9.33 -12.63
C ASP A 159 40.04 8.54 -11.43
N CYS A 160 39.11 7.65 -11.68
CA CYS A 160 38.62 6.73 -10.66
C CYS A 160 39.50 5.48 -10.67
N PRO A 161 40.09 5.08 -9.54
CA PRO A 161 40.65 3.74 -9.45
C PRO A 161 39.52 2.74 -9.68
N SER A 162 39.70 1.91 -10.69
CA SER A 162 38.84 0.77 -10.94
C SER A 162 38.96 -0.19 -9.76
N GLY A 163 37.99 -0.24 -8.91
CA GLY A 163 37.96 -1.24 -7.88
C GLY A 163 37.52 -0.69 -6.54
N GLU A 164 36.86 -1.51 -5.82
CA GLU A 164 36.41 -1.44 -4.43
C GLU A 164 35.80 -0.11 -4.01
N SER A 165 34.49 -0.11 -3.86
CA SER A 165 33.84 0.98 -3.11
C SER A 165 34.57 1.09 -1.77
N SER A 166 34.84 2.31 -1.36
CA SER A 166 35.45 2.61 -0.06
C SER A 166 34.58 2.23 1.15
N TYR A 167 33.46 1.58 0.91
CA TYR A 167 32.61 1.05 1.96
C TYR A 167 33.24 -0.20 2.56
N LYS A 168 33.97 -0.03 3.64
CA LYS A 168 34.34 -1.14 4.52
C LYS A 168 33.26 -1.29 5.57
N TRP A 169 32.71 -2.47 5.64
CA TRP A 169 31.71 -2.81 6.64
C TRP A 169 32.42 -3.18 7.94
N VAL A 170 32.20 -2.40 8.98
CA VAL A 170 32.56 -2.79 10.33
C VAL A 170 31.37 -3.49 10.94
N GLN A 171 31.53 -4.78 11.17
CA GLN A 171 30.60 -5.51 12.02
C GLN A 171 30.73 -4.95 13.44
N LYS A 172 29.78 -4.12 13.85
CA LYS A 172 29.69 -3.70 15.25
C LYS A 172 29.14 -4.88 16.02
N ASP A 173 29.85 -5.32 17.05
CA ASP A 173 29.28 -6.22 18.04
C ASP A 173 27.98 -5.62 18.53
N SER A 174 26.87 -6.23 18.18
CA SER A 174 25.54 -5.74 18.55
C SER A 174 25.39 -5.87 20.05
N LYS A 175 25.57 -4.75 20.74
CA LYS A 175 25.27 -4.69 22.17
C LYS A 175 23.76 -4.60 22.33
N ARG A 176 23.21 -5.39 23.24
CA ARG A 176 21.87 -5.24 23.74
C ARG A 176 21.70 -3.83 24.32
N SER A 177 20.81 -3.06 23.74
CA SER A 177 20.44 -1.73 24.26
C SER A 177 18.94 -1.68 24.51
N ILE A 178 18.56 -0.97 25.53
CA ILE A 178 17.16 -0.75 25.87
C ILE A 178 16.93 0.75 25.88
N LEU A 179 15.98 1.20 25.07
CA LEU A 179 15.59 2.60 24.98
C LEU A 179 14.15 2.74 25.39
N ILE A 180 13.85 3.76 26.20
CA ILE A 180 12.47 4.19 26.45
C ILE A 180 12.29 5.60 25.95
N ASN A 181 11.24 5.80 25.22
CA ASN A 181 10.67 7.11 24.96
C ASN A 181 9.29 7.12 25.63
N ASN A 182 8.85 8.26 26.12
CA ASN A 182 7.55 8.46 26.74
C ASN A 182 6.64 9.22 25.76
N PRO A 183 5.89 8.52 24.89
CA PRO A 183 4.91 9.19 24.04
C PRO A 183 3.71 9.65 24.88
N SER A 184 3.00 10.60 24.37
CA SER A 184 1.79 11.12 25.01
C SER A 184 0.52 10.32 24.72
N SER A 185 0.63 9.13 24.19
CA SER A 185 -0.50 8.25 23.89
C SER A 185 -0.59 7.07 24.88
N ASP A 186 -1.77 6.46 25.00
CA ASP A 186 -1.98 5.26 25.82
C ASP A 186 -1.47 3.97 25.18
N VAL A 187 -0.93 4.03 23.98
CA VAL A 187 -0.37 2.89 23.24
C VAL A 187 1.11 2.70 23.61
N ALA A 188 1.46 1.48 23.95
CA ALA A 188 2.84 1.06 24.16
C ALA A 188 3.36 0.32 22.92
N ALA A 189 4.50 0.73 22.39
CA ALA A 189 5.22 0.02 21.32
C ALA A 189 6.42 -0.73 21.92
N ILE A 190 6.44 -2.04 21.75
CA ILE A 190 7.51 -2.94 22.19
C ILE A 190 8.20 -3.47 20.95
N SER A 191 9.46 -3.09 20.72
CA SER A 191 10.21 -3.49 19.56
C SER A 191 11.40 -4.39 19.91
N ALA A 192 11.56 -5.47 19.16
CA ALA A 192 12.76 -6.31 19.15
C ALA A 192 13.43 -6.15 17.78
N ILE A 193 14.63 -5.65 17.75
CA ILE A 193 15.42 -5.46 16.54
C ILE A 193 16.61 -6.42 16.60
N ILE A 194 16.63 -7.38 15.68
CA ILE A 194 17.68 -8.38 15.58
C ILE A 194 18.62 -7.98 14.47
N SER A 195 19.92 -7.88 14.76
CA SER A 195 20.94 -7.56 13.78
C SER A 195 21.67 -8.82 13.32
N SER A 196 21.85 -8.97 12.02
CA SER A 196 22.58 -10.09 11.41
C SER A 196 23.64 -9.57 10.47
N ALA A 197 24.72 -10.35 10.34
CA ALA A 197 25.81 -9.98 9.46
C ALA A 197 25.34 -9.84 8.02
N ARG A 198 25.82 -8.81 7.38
CA ARG A 198 25.55 -8.48 6.00
C ARG A 198 26.00 -9.56 5.02
N THR A 199 25.26 -9.76 3.95
CA THR A 199 25.70 -10.56 2.81
C THR A 199 26.91 -9.89 2.15
N SER A 200 27.98 -10.67 1.86
CA SER A 200 29.17 -10.14 1.21
C SER A 200 28.87 -9.60 -0.19
N ARG A 201 29.57 -8.53 -0.62
CA ARG A 201 29.35 -7.88 -1.92
C ARG A 201 29.41 -8.87 -3.10
N GLU A 202 30.26 -9.87 -3.02
CA GLU A 202 30.46 -10.89 -4.05
C GLU A 202 29.22 -11.79 -4.26
N LEU A 203 28.36 -11.90 -3.24
CA LEU A 203 27.16 -12.71 -3.25
C LEU A 203 25.88 -11.89 -3.48
N MET A 204 25.97 -10.56 -3.52
CA MET A 204 24.81 -9.69 -3.66
C MET A 204 24.07 -9.84 -5.00
N ASP A 205 24.79 -10.21 -6.06
CA ASP A 205 24.19 -10.49 -7.40
C ASP A 205 23.79 -11.97 -7.57
N SER A 206 23.73 -12.75 -6.49
CA SER A 206 23.36 -14.17 -6.48
C SER A 206 21.91 -14.37 -5.95
N PRO A 207 21.35 -15.58 -6.00
CA PRO A 207 20.08 -15.90 -5.35
C PRO A 207 20.07 -15.75 -3.82
N GLN A 208 21.23 -15.68 -3.16
CA GLN A 208 21.32 -15.71 -1.69
C GLN A 208 20.55 -14.57 -1.01
N PRO A 209 20.66 -13.28 -1.39
CA PRO A 209 19.89 -12.21 -0.74
C PRO A 209 18.37 -12.41 -0.87
N ILE A 210 17.91 -12.95 -2.01
CA ILE A 210 16.49 -13.22 -2.23
C ILE A 210 16.00 -14.36 -1.33
N VAL A 211 16.79 -15.41 -1.17
CA VAL A 211 16.45 -16.52 -0.26
C VAL A 211 16.48 -16.06 1.20
N THR A 212 17.44 -15.20 1.57
CA THR A 212 17.49 -14.59 2.91
C THR A 212 16.23 -13.74 3.15
N SER A 213 15.85 -12.90 2.20
CA SER A 213 14.61 -12.11 2.28
C SER A 213 13.35 -13.00 2.37
N MET A 214 13.31 -14.09 1.60
CA MET A 214 12.23 -15.08 1.70
C MET A 214 12.14 -15.69 3.11
N TYR A 215 13.25 -16.09 3.71
CA TYR A 215 13.25 -16.63 5.07
C TYR A 215 12.93 -15.55 6.11
N ALA A 216 13.38 -14.32 5.92
CA ALA A 216 12.99 -13.18 6.76
C ALA A 216 11.47 -13.02 6.78
N GLU A 217 10.82 -12.98 5.61
CA GLU A 217 9.37 -12.89 5.49
C GLU A 217 8.66 -14.07 6.18
N LEU A 218 9.17 -15.28 6.03
CA LEU A 218 8.61 -16.45 6.71
C LEU A 218 8.73 -16.35 8.24
N VAL A 219 9.89 -15.90 8.75
CA VAL A 219 10.09 -15.64 10.19
C VAL A 219 9.11 -14.58 10.68
N GLY A 220 8.96 -13.47 9.93
CA GLY A 220 8.00 -12.43 10.22
C GLY A 220 6.58 -12.97 10.37
N LYS A 221 6.14 -13.83 9.45
CA LYS A 221 4.80 -14.44 9.48
C LYS A 221 4.63 -15.39 10.68
N VAL A 222 5.59 -16.26 10.94
CA VAL A 222 5.52 -17.21 12.07
C VAL A 222 5.46 -16.47 13.41
N ILE A 223 6.32 -15.48 13.64
CA ILE A 223 6.33 -14.71 14.89
C ILE A 223 5.03 -13.91 15.03
N SER A 224 4.60 -13.21 13.97
CA SER A 224 3.37 -12.43 14.00
C SER A 224 2.14 -13.29 14.30
N ASP A 225 2.05 -14.47 13.71
CA ASP A 225 0.93 -15.38 13.97
C ASP A 225 0.95 -15.95 15.40
N ARG A 226 2.14 -16.28 15.95
CA ARG A 226 2.27 -16.69 17.36
C ARG A 226 1.87 -15.58 18.31
N VAL A 227 2.33 -14.34 18.06
CA VAL A 227 1.97 -13.17 18.87
C VAL A 227 0.46 -12.97 18.87
N ARG A 228 -0.18 -12.92 17.70
CA ARG A 228 -1.63 -12.74 17.61
C ARG A 228 -2.42 -13.80 18.36
N ARG A 229 -1.98 -15.06 18.33
CA ARG A 229 -2.64 -16.17 19.04
C ARG A 229 -2.44 -16.09 20.55
N GLU A 230 -1.19 -15.93 20.99
CA GLU A 230 -0.87 -15.89 22.43
C GLU A 230 -1.49 -14.66 23.10
N PHE A 231 -1.42 -13.48 22.47
CA PHE A 231 -2.02 -12.27 23.03
C PHE A 231 -3.53 -12.42 23.18
N ARG A 232 -4.19 -12.90 22.14
CA ARG A 232 -5.62 -13.17 22.19
C ARG A 232 -5.97 -14.19 23.28
N SER A 233 -5.25 -15.30 23.37
CA SER A 233 -5.52 -16.35 24.35
C SER A 233 -5.39 -15.86 25.79
N ARG A 234 -4.57 -14.82 26.00
CA ARG A 234 -4.34 -14.18 27.31
C ARG A 234 -5.18 -12.91 27.51
N GLY A 235 -6.01 -12.53 26.53
CA GLY A 235 -6.79 -11.29 26.58
C GLY A 235 -5.93 -10.02 26.56
N ILE A 236 -4.72 -10.08 25.99
CA ILE A 236 -3.85 -8.91 25.80
C ILE A 236 -4.28 -8.21 24.52
N PRO A 237 -4.79 -6.97 24.55
CA PRO A 237 -5.16 -6.25 23.35
C PRO A 237 -3.94 -5.99 22.48
N LEU A 238 -4.09 -6.20 21.17
CA LEU A 238 -3.04 -6.01 20.17
C LEU A 238 -3.58 -5.15 19.04
N ALA A 239 -3.11 -3.89 18.95
CA ALA A 239 -3.48 -3.01 17.85
C ALA A 239 -2.89 -3.52 16.55
N ASP A 240 -1.59 -3.78 16.53
CA ASP A 240 -0.90 -4.43 15.41
C ASP A 240 0.39 -5.11 15.84
N VAL A 241 0.92 -5.94 14.96
CA VAL A 241 2.26 -6.49 15.00
C VAL A 241 2.92 -6.26 13.66
N GLU A 242 3.91 -5.40 13.64
CA GLU A 242 4.67 -5.04 12.45
C GLU A 242 5.95 -5.86 12.36
N PHE A 243 6.24 -6.30 11.16
CA PHE A 243 7.53 -6.88 10.81
C PHE A 243 8.19 -6.03 9.74
N SER A 244 9.46 -5.75 9.92
CA SER A 244 10.30 -5.06 8.94
C SER A 244 11.61 -5.81 8.73
N TYR A 245 12.02 -5.94 7.48
CA TYR A 245 13.32 -6.48 7.11
C TYR A 245 14.09 -5.46 6.28
N ALA A 246 15.25 -5.07 6.78
CA ALA A 246 16.22 -4.27 6.04
C ALA A 246 17.39 -5.17 5.63
N GLY A 247 17.39 -5.57 4.37
CA GLY A 247 18.41 -6.44 3.81
C GLY A 247 19.73 -5.72 3.52
N SER A 248 20.67 -6.44 3.02
CA SER A 248 22.00 -5.93 2.67
C SER A 248 21.98 -4.90 1.53
N ASP A 249 20.90 -4.75 0.82
CA ASP A 249 20.65 -3.76 -0.25
C ASP A 249 19.95 -2.49 0.25
N ALA A 250 19.46 -2.47 1.48
CA ALA A 250 18.71 -1.36 2.03
C ALA A 250 19.59 -0.22 2.58
N GLY A 251 20.90 -0.46 2.76
CA GLY A 251 21.81 0.55 3.31
C GLY A 251 23.16 0.00 3.73
N PRO A 252 24.00 0.83 4.34
CA PRO A 252 25.35 0.47 4.74
C PRO A 252 25.44 -0.30 6.05
N SER A 253 24.35 -0.55 6.75
CA SER A 253 24.35 -1.26 8.04
C SER A 253 24.18 -2.77 7.89
N ASP A 254 24.35 -3.49 8.99
CA ASP A 254 23.97 -4.90 9.09
C ASP A 254 22.49 -5.10 8.73
N GLU A 255 22.16 -6.33 8.31
CA GLU A 255 20.77 -6.70 8.08
C GLU A 255 19.98 -6.60 9.38
N ARG A 256 18.75 -6.10 9.32
CA ARG A 256 17.91 -5.89 10.50
C ARG A 256 16.54 -6.51 10.31
N TYR A 257 16.12 -7.22 11.34
CA TYR A 257 14.81 -7.85 11.47
C TYR A 257 14.09 -7.16 12.62
N GLY A 258 13.13 -6.31 12.32
CA GLY A 258 12.39 -5.55 13.32
C GLY A 258 11.01 -6.15 13.55
N PHE A 259 10.65 -6.36 14.81
CA PHE A 259 9.30 -6.72 15.24
C PHE A 259 8.82 -5.65 16.21
N THR A 260 7.69 -5.04 15.91
CA THR A 260 7.08 -4.05 16.81
C THR A 260 5.66 -4.47 17.13
N LEU A 261 5.35 -4.55 18.40
CA LEU A 261 4.05 -4.87 18.93
C LEU A 261 3.42 -3.60 19.51
N TYR A 262 2.18 -3.35 19.17
CA TYR A 262 1.42 -2.21 19.70
C TYR A 262 0.30 -2.71 20.60
N THR A 263 0.39 -2.36 21.88
CA THR A 263 -0.57 -2.78 22.90
C THR A 263 -0.90 -1.62 23.84
N SER A 264 -1.85 -1.80 24.75
CA SER A 264 -2.10 -0.78 25.79
C SER A 264 -0.95 -0.76 26.81
N ALA A 265 -0.59 0.43 27.28
CA ALA A 265 0.40 0.63 28.34
C ALA A 265 0.16 -0.25 29.56
N LYS A 266 -1.10 -0.46 29.94
CA LYS A 266 -1.52 -1.34 31.03
C LYS A 266 -1.00 -2.78 30.87
N TYR A 267 -0.85 -3.25 29.63
CA TYR A 267 -0.43 -4.62 29.31
C TYR A 267 1.06 -4.72 28.95
N ALA A 268 1.82 -3.60 28.91
CA ALA A 268 3.20 -3.58 28.41
C ALA A 268 4.10 -4.64 29.06
N ASN A 269 4.01 -4.83 30.37
CA ASN A 269 4.82 -5.82 31.09
C ASN A 269 4.46 -7.26 30.71
N VAL A 270 3.16 -7.59 30.71
CA VAL A 270 2.67 -8.94 30.34
C VAL A 270 2.92 -9.23 28.86
N ALA A 271 2.79 -8.23 27.99
CA ALA A 271 3.10 -8.33 26.57
C ALA A 271 4.60 -8.59 26.35
N THR A 272 5.46 -7.91 27.09
CA THR A 272 6.92 -8.11 27.05
C THR A 272 7.31 -9.53 27.47
N ASP A 273 6.75 -10.04 28.58
CA ASP A 273 6.95 -11.43 29.03
C ASP A 273 6.51 -12.43 27.96
N CYS A 274 5.29 -12.26 27.46
CA CYS A 274 4.73 -13.15 26.45
C CYS A 274 5.57 -13.15 25.16
N PHE A 275 6.00 -12.00 24.69
CA PHE A 275 6.83 -11.86 23.48
C PHE A 275 8.20 -12.50 23.65
N ALA A 276 8.86 -12.30 24.79
CA ALA A 276 10.14 -12.94 25.10
C ALA A 276 10.05 -14.48 25.06
N ARG A 277 8.97 -15.04 25.64
CA ARG A 277 8.74 -16.48 25.61
C ARG A 277 8.51 -17.02 24.20
N ILE A 278 7.79 -16.29 23.35
CA ILE A 278 7.58 -16.66 21.95
C ILE A 278 8.92 -16.73 21.20
N LEU A 279 9.75 -15.71 21.36
CA LEU A 279 11.06 -15.67 20.68
C LEU A 279 12.00 -16.77 21.24
N SER A 280 12.02 -16.96 22.55
CA SER A 280 12.83 -18.01 23.21
C SER A 280 12.42 -19.43 22.77
N ASP A 281 11.11 -19.68 22.63
CA ASP A 281 10.62 -20.97 22.13
C ASP A 281 11.04 -21.20 20.67
N LEU A 282 10.97 -20.18 19.82
CA LEU A 282 11.45 -20.27 18.44
C LEU A 282 12.96 -20.50 18.36
N ASP A 283 13.74 -19.84 19.21
CA ASP A 283 15.21 -20.06 19.26
C ASP A 283 15.55 -21.53 19.63
N ARG A 284 14.85 -22.10 20.60
CA ARG A 284 15.13 -23.45 21.10
C ARG A 284 14.53 -24.57 20.26
N ASN A 285 13.29 -24.39 19.85
CA ASN A 285 12.47 -25.44 19.26
C ASN A 285 12.19 -25.24 17.76
N GLY A 286 12.38 -24.01 17.24
CA GLY A 286 12.05 -23.63 15.87
C GLY A 286 10.55 -23.52 15.60
N ALA A 287 10.21 -23.40 14.34
CA ALA A 287 8.84 -23.40 13.83
C ALA A 287 8.32 -24.84 13.64
N LEU A 288 7.03 -25.03 13.84
CA LEU A 288 6.37 -26.30 13.57
C LEU A 288 6.05 -26.46 12.08
N MET A 289 5.88 -27.71 11.60
CA MET A 289 5.59 -28.00 10.20
C MET A 289 4.36 -27.24 9.68
N ASP A 290 3.27 -27.25 10.44
CA ASP A 290 2.04 -26.58 10.01
C ASP A 290 2.18 -25.05 9.98
N GLU A 291 2.92 -24.45 10.91
CA GLU A 291 3.26 -23.02 10.89
C GLU A 291 4.06 -22.64 9.65
N PHE A 292 5.07 -23.44 9.34
CA PHE A 292 5.92 -23.22 8.18
C PHE A 292 5.13 -23.34 6.87
N VAL A 293 4.30 -24.36 6.73
CA VAL A 293 3.45 -24.56 5.53
C VAL A 293 2.47 -23.41 5.38
N ASP A 294 1.84 -22.96 6.47
CA ASP A 294 0.90 -21.84 6.44
C ASP A 294 1.62 -20.52 6.11
N ALA A 295 2.80 -20.27 6.68
CA ALA A 295 3.62 -19.10 6.34
C ALA A 295 4.04 -19.10 4.87
N LYS A 296 4.40 -20.25 4.31
CA LYS A 296 4.71 -20.39 2.85
C LYS A 296 3.48 -20.14 1.98
N ALA A 297 2.30 -20.58 2.40
CA ALA A 297 1.07 -20.30 1.67
C ALA A 297 0.74 -18.81 1.65
N GLN A 298 0.90 -18.12 2.79
CA GLN A 298 0.72 -16.68 2.92
C GLN A 298 1.76 -15.91 2.06
N LEU A 299 3.05 -16.26 2.16
CA LEU A 299 4.11 -15.66 1.34
C LEU A 299 3.80 -15.80 -0.15
N SER A 300 3.38 -16.98 -0.58
CA SER A 300 2.97 -17.22 -1.96
C SER A 300 1.77 -16.37 -2.38
N GLY A 301 0.87 -16.06 -1.45
CA GLY A 301 -0.23 -15.11 -1.63
C GLY A 301 0.28 -13.69 -1.84
N ASP A 302 1.23 -13.24 -1.00
CA ASP A 302 1.80 -11.90 -1.05
C ASP A 302 2.60 -11.65 -2.34
N VAL A 303 3.33 -12.64 -2.81
CA VAL A 303 4.04 -12.56 -4.11
C VAL A 303 3.04 -12.51 -5.27
N ARG A 304 1.98 -13.33 -5.24
CA ARG A 304 0.96 -13.32 -6.29
C ARG A 304 0.16 -12.02 -6.35
N SER A 305 -0.18 -11.45 -5.19
CA SER A 305 -0.91 -10.17 -5.12
C SER A 305 -0.04 -8.95 -5.46
N GLY A 306 1.26 -9.16 -5.72
CA GLY A 306 2.20 -8.07 -6.02
C GLY A 306 2.67 -7.26 -4.81
N ARG A 307 2.30 -7.65 -3.58
CA ARG A 307 2.85 -7.03 -2.36
C ARG A 307 4.34 -7.26 -2.21
N LEU A 308 4.81 -8.44 -2.62
CA LEU A 308 6.22 -8.77 -2.72
C LEU A 308 6.55 -9.10 -4.18
N ALA A 309 7.63 -8.54 -4.69
CA ALA A 309 8.08 -8.71 -6.07
C ALA A 309 7.02 -8.30 -7.13
N GLY A 310 6.23 -7.28 -6.84
CA GLY A 310 5.27 -6.68 -7.77
C GLY A 310 5.93 -5.82 -8.84
N ARG A 311 5.11 -5.18 -9.70
CA ARG A 311 5.59 -4.22 -10.69
C ARG A 311 6.22 -3.00 -9.98
N LEU A 312 7.41 -2.64 -10.40
CA LEU A 312 8.12 -1.48 -9.85
C LEU A 312 7.70 -0.20 -10.61
N ASP A 313 7.50 0.89 -9.87
CA ASP A 313 7.41 2.24 -10.41
C ASP A 313 8.80 2.79 -10.78
N ASN A 314 8.85 4.02 -11.29
CA ASN A 314 10.12 4.65 -11.67
C ASN A 314 11.04 4.83 -10.46
N ALA A 315 10.46 5.16 -9.30
CA ALA A 315 11.16 5.36 -8.06
C ALA A 315 11.88 4.09 -7.59
N ALA A 316 11.15 2.99 -7.51
CA ALA A 316 11.70 1.71 -7.06
C ALA A 316 12.77 1.15 -8.01
N TYR A 317 12.66 1.40 -9.33
CA TYR A 317 13.73 1.06 -10.25
C TYR A 317 14.99 1.93 -10.05
N VAL A 318 14.84 3.22 -9.74
CA VAL A 318 15.97 4.08 -9.37
C VAL A 318 16.66 3.50 -8.13
N ASP A 319 15.92 3.19 -7.08
CA ASP A 319 16.48 2.64 -5.83
C ASP A 319 17.16 1.28 -6.06
N LYS A 320 16.58 0.44 -6.90
CA LYS A 320 17.19 -0.85 -7.31
C LYS A 320 18.55 -0.65 -8.01
N CYS A 321 18.64 0.31 -8.93
CA CYS A 321 19.89 0.61 -9.63
C CYS A 321 20.91 1.30 -8.72
N VAL A 322 20.47 2.17 -7.81
CA VAL A 322 21.31 2.77 -6.77
C VAL A 322 21.89 1.69 -5.87
N SER A 323 21.09 0.76 -5.39
CA SER A 323 21.54 -0.37 -4.57
C SER A 323 22.51 -1.29 -5.33
N ALA A 324 22.29 -1.51 -6.64
CA ALA A 324 23.21 -2.27 -7.47
C ALA A 324 24.58 -1.57 -7.61
N PHE A 325 24.57 -0.25 -7.79
CA PHE A 325 25.81 0.53 -7.85
C PHE A 325 26.55 0.53 -6.50
N LEU A 326 25.87 0.87 -5.42
CA LEU A 326 26.48 1.01 -4.09
C LEU A 326 26.87 -0.33 -3.49
N TYR A 327 26.02 -1.34 -3.57
CA TYR A 327 26.14 -2.57 -2.81
C TYR A 327 26.36 -3.81 -3.65
N GLY A 328 26.28 -3.70 -4.98
CA GLY A 328 26.39 -4.84 -5.88
C GLY A 328 25.12 -5.68 -5.97
N SER A 329 23.96 -5.13 -5.56
CA SER A 329 22.70 -5.84 -5.56
C SER A 329 22.30 -6.32 -6.95
N ASN A 330 21.52 -7.42 -7.01
CA ASN A 330 21.09 -7.98 -8.28
C ASN A 330 20.16 -7.03 -9.05
N LEU A 331 20.23 -7.13 -10.37
CA LEU A 331 19.33 -6.43 -11.31
C LEU A 331 18.35 -7.41 -11.97
N ALA A 332 18.05 -8.53 -11.32
CA ALA A 332 17.13 -9.53 -11.85
C ALA A 332 15.71 -8.99 -12.01
N SER A 333 14.96 -9.54 -12.96
CA SER A 333 13.55 -9.18 -13.12
C SER A 333 12.72 -9.65 -11.93
N ASN A 334 11.60 -8.95 -11.68
CA ASN A 334 10.68 -9.33 -10.63
C ASN A 334 10.09 -10.74 -10.82
N GLU A 335 9.98 -11.21 -12.07
CA GLU A 335 9.56 -12.57 -12.37
C GLU A 335 10.57 -13.62 -11.84
N VAL A 336 11.86 -13.33 -11.96
CA VAL A 336 12.93 -14.19 -11.42
C VAL A 336 12.89 -14.16 -9.89
N ILE A 337 12.76 -12.97 -9.29
CA ILE A 337 12.66 -12.82 -7.83
C ILE A 337 11.43 -13.55 -7.29
N ALA A 338 10.25 -13.31 -7.86
CA ALA A 338 9.01 -14.00 -7.51
C ALA A 338 9.12 -15.53 -7.66
N GLY A 339 9.77 -15.96 -8.72
CA GLY A 339 10.04 -17.39 -8.95
C GLY A 339 10.90 -18.03 -7.86
N LEU A 340 11.93 -17.33 -7.40
CA LEU A 340 12.80 -17.80 -6.29
C LEU A 340 12.05 -17.80 -4.96
N MET A 341 11.29 -16.74 -4.65
CA MET A 341 10.52 -16.63 -3.40
C MET A 341 9.40 -17.67 -3.29
N THR A 342 8.86 -18.13 -4.42
CA THR A 342 7.76 -19.10 -4.45
C THR A 342 8.18 -20.49 -4.92
N ALA A 343 9.49 -20.76 -5.04
CA ALA A 343 10.00 -22.03 -5.51
C ALA A 343 9.47 -23.20 -4.68
N LYS A 344 8.87 -24.18 -5.36
CA LYS A 344 8.28 -25.39 -4.76
C LYS A 344 9.17 -26.62 -4.91
N ASN A 345 10.45 -26.40 -5.21
CA ASN A 345 11.36 -27.47 -5.59
C ASN A 345 11.87 -28.32 -4.41
N ILE A 346 11.61 -27.86 -3.18
CA ILE A 346 12.01 -28.54 -1.95
C ILE A 346 10.76 -28.92 -1.18
N ALA A 347 10.66 -30.18 -0.79
CA ALA A 347 9.56 -30.64 0.05
C ALA A 347 9.64 -29.95 1.43
N PRO A 348 8.49 -29.56 2.03
CA PRO A 348 8.48 -28.89 3.33
C PRO A 348 9.27 -29.63 4.41
N GLU A 349 9.24 -30.95 4.41
CA GLU A 349 9.94 -31.80 5.36
C GLU A 349 11.47 -31.67 5.28
N THR A 350 11.97 -31.32 4.10
CA THR A 350 13.40 -31.09 3.85
C THR A 350 13.78 -29.62 4.13
N GLU A 351 12.89 -28.71 3.86
CA GLU A 351 13.15 -27.27 3.99
C GLU A 351 13.00 -26.76 5.43
N LEU A 352 12.06 -27.29 6.21
CA LEU A 352 11.84 -26.88 7.60
C LEU A 352 13.08 -26.94 8.49
N PRO A 353 13.91 -27.99 8.46
CA PRO A 353 15.16 -28.01 9.24
C PRO A 353 16.13 -26.89 8.87
N LEU A 354 16.20 -26.49 7.58
CA LEU A 354 17.01 -25.36 7.12
C LEU A 354 16.45 -24.04 7.64
N PHE A 355 15.13 -23.87 7.56
CA PHE A 355 14.45 -22.71 8.10
C PHE A 355 14.62 -22.59 9.61
N ASN A 356 14.51 -23.69 10.38
CA ASN A 356 14.72 -23.68 11.81
C ASN A 356 16.18 -23.38 12.18
N SER A 357 17.14 -23.86 11.39
CA SER A 357 18.54 -23.47 11.55
C SER A 357 18.77 -21.98 11.29
N PHE A 358 18.04 -21.39 10.33
CA PHE A 358 18.06 -19.95 10.09
C PHE A 358 17.49 -19.17 11.28
N ILE A 359 16.34 -19.59 11.84
CA ILE A 359 15.73 -18.96 13.03
C ILE A 359 16.71 -19.00 14.22
N SER A 360 17.27 -20.16 14.55
CA SER A 360 18.19 -20.30 15.69
C SER A 360 19.45 -19.45 15.52
N ALA A 361 19.98 -19.36 14.32
CA ALA A 361 21.14 -18.50 14.05
C ALA A 361 20.79 -17.01 14.09
N LEU A 362 19.58 -16.65 13.70
CA LEU A 362 19.10 -15.26 13.76
C LEU A 362 18.92 -14.82 15.22
N LEU A 363 18.27 -15.62 16.03
CA LEU A 363 17.97 -15.30 17.43
C LEU A 363 19.21 -15.43 18.34
N ASP A 364 20.03 -16.42 18.13
CA ASP A 364 21.31 -16.74 18.81
C ASP A 364 21.30 -16.39 20.32
N GLY A 365 20.29 -16.84 21.04
CA GLY A 365 20.16 -16.64 22.48
C GLY A 365 20.12 -15.15 22.92
N GLU A 366 19.46 -14.30 22.16
CA GLU A 366 19.34 -12.85 22.39
C GLU A 366 20.63 -12.00 22.22
N LYS A 367 21.75 -12.58 21.74
CA LYS A 367 23.02 -11.84 21.64
C LYS A 367 22.99 -10.64 20.71
N ASN A 368 22.24 -10.74 19.61
CA ASN A 368 22.14 -9.71 18.58
C ASN A 368 20.86 -8.87 18.69
N LEU A 369 20.23 -8.87 19.84
CA LEU A 369 18.93 -8.28 20.08
C LEU A 369 19.04 -6.90 20.72
N THR A 370 18.44 -5.90 20.08
CA THR A 370 18.17 -4.57 20.64
C THR A 370 16.69 -4.47 20.97
N LEU A 371 16.37 -4.21 22.23
CA LEU A 371 15.01 -3.94 22.68
C LEU A 371 14.75 -2.44 22.71
N ARG A 372 13.62 -2.03 22.17
CA ARG A 372 13.17 -0.64 22.22
C ARG A 372 11.75 -0.61 22.76
N PHE A 373 11.57 0.15 23.83
CA PHE A 373 10.26 0.36 24.44
C PHE A 373 9.86 1.82 24.25
N ASN A 374 8.71 2.04 23.64
CA ASN A 374 8.09 3.34 23.53
C ASN A 374 6.78 3.26 24.30
N VAL A 375 6.79 3.70 25.55
CA VAL A 375 5.66 3.57 26.46
C VAL A 375 5.28 4.94 27.04
N PRO A 376 3.99 5.20 27.29
CA PRO A 376 3.55 6.38 28.01
C PRO A 376 4.10 6.39 29.45
N ASP A 377 4.07 7.54 30.11
CA ASP A 377 4.47 7.67 31.51
C ASP A 377 3.49 6.95 32.43
N CYS A 378 3.71 5.64 32.58
CA CYS A 378 2.87 4.74 33.37
C CYS A 378 3.63 4.12 34.57
N GLY A 379 4.77 4.69 34.93
CA GLY A 379 5.62 4.18 36.03
C GLY A 379 6.46 2.95 35.67
N LEU A 380 6.50 2.54 34.40
CA LEU A 380 7.41 1.51 33.88
C LEU A 380 8.70 2.17 33.44
N ASP A 381 9.82 1.48 33.63
CA ASP A 381 11.13 1.90 33.14
C ASP A 381 11.77 0.82 32.24
N ALA A 382 12.79 1.22 31.48
CA ALA A 382 13.47 0.34 30.53
C ALA A 382 14.18 -0.83 31.21
N GLU A 383 14.72 -0.60 32.37
CA GLU A 383 15.45 -1.62 33.11
C GLU A 383 14.47 -2.71 33.58
N SER A 384 13.31 -2.30 34.11
CA SER A 384 12.26 -3.20 34.52
C SER A 384 11.71 -4.04 33.38
N LEU A 385 11.35 -3.43 32.24
CA LEU A 385 10.85 -4.15 31.06
C LEU A 385 11.93 -5.04 30.44
N GLY A 386 13.19 -4.57 30.40
CA GLY A 386 14.31 -5.37 29.96
C GLY A 386 14.62 -6.55 30.84
N THR A 387 14.45 -6.41 32.15
CA THR A 387 14.57 -7.50 33.13
C THR A 387 13.47 -8.52 32.90
N THR A 388 12.20 -8.08 32.79
CA THR A 388 11.06 -8.93 32.46
C THR A 388 11.33 -9.74 31.18
N PHE A 389 11.83 -9.09 30.13
CA PHE A 389 12.15 -9.77 28.87
C PHE A 389 13.21 -10.85 29.07
N SER A 390 14.31 -10.54 29.77
CA SER A 390 15.41 -11.47 29.96
C SER A 390 15.05 -12.65 30.86
N GLU A 391 14.27 -12.42 31.90
CA GLU A 391 13.79 -13.49 32.78
C GLU A 391 12.87 -14.43 32.01
N ALA A 392 11.88 -13.88 31.28
CA ALA A 392 10.98 -14.64 30.45
C ALA A 392 11.69 -15.42 29.34
N TRP A 393 12.74 -14.84 28.75
CA TRP A 393 13.59 -15.54 27.75
C TRP A 393 14.32 -16.73 28.37
N LYS A 394 14.90 -16.58 29.57
CA LYS A 394 15.64 -17.64 30.28
C LYS A 394 14.73 -18.78 30.74
N GLU A 395 13.58 -18.43 31.30
CA GLU A 395 12.58 -19.42 31.70
C GLU A 395 12.05 -20.18 30.47
N GLY A 396 11.94 -19.51 29.36
CA GLY A 396 11.42 -20.05 28.12
C GLY A 396 9.93 -20.32 28.18
N SER A 397 9.46 -21.10 27.24
CA SER A 397 8.09 -21.59 27.26
C SER A 397 8.06 -22.92 28.01
N ASP A 398 7.40 -22.98 29.17
CA ASP A 398 7.12 -24.23 29.90
C ASP A 398 6.06 -25.09 29.18
N ARG A 399 5.59 -24.65 28.03
CA ARG A 399 4.53 -25.32 27.31
C ARG A 399 5.12 -26.01 26.06
N ASP A 400 4.72 -27.26 25.86
CA ASP A 400 4.67 -27.82 24.52
C ASP A 400 3.81 -26.90 23.64
N TYR A 401 4.47 -25.96 22.91
CA TYR A 401 3.79 -25.15 21.93
C TYR A 401 3.26 -26.08 20.84
N SER A 402 1.99 -26.40 20.91
CA SER A 402 1.33 -27.20 19.89
C SER A 402 0.52 -26.28 18.99
N TYR A 403 1.00 -26.06 17.77
CA TYR A 403 0.17 -25.55 16.70
C TYR A 403 -0.83 -26.65 16.34
N LYS A 404 -2.00 -26.60 16.96
CA LYS A 404 -3.09 -27.50 16.56
C LYS A 404 -3.86 -26.79 15.46
N LYS A 405 -3.74 -27.33 14.26
CA LYS A 405 -4.71 -27.06 13.21
C LYS A 405 -6.08 -27.57 13.71
N THR A 406 -6.86 -26.68 14.31
CA THR A 406 -8.14 -27.01 14.96
C THR A 406 -9.26 -27.33 13.97
N PHE A 407 -9.00 -27.27 12.65
CA PHE A 407 -10.00 -27.49 11.62
C PHE A 407 -9.55 -28.57 10.63
N SER A 408 -10.42 -29.53 10.41
CA SER A 408 -10.32 -30.39 9.23
C SER A 408 -10.95 -29.64 8.06
N ASP A 409 -10.23 -29.53 6.96
CA ASP A 409 -10.48 -28.66 5.79
C ASP A 409 -11.90 -28.66 5.19
N THR A 410 -12.85 -29.45 5.65
CA THR A 410 -14.08 -29.58 4.87
C THR A 410 -15.34 -30.04 5.62
N LEU A 411 -15.27 -30.52 6.85
CA LEU A 411 -16.42 -31.23 7.44
C LEU A 411 -17.50 -30.30 8.00
N SER A 412 -17.14 -29.11 8.51
CA SER A 412 -18.10 -28.18 9.09
C SER A 412 -18.78 -27.26 8.07
N LEU A 413 -18.12 -26.98 6.95
CA LEU A 413 -18.67 -26.07 5.93
C LEU A 413 -19.95 -26.62 5.28
N TYR A 414 -20.90 -25.72 5.07
CA TYR A 414 -22.19 -26.05 4.48
C TYR A 414 -22.05 -26.69 3.09
N ALA A 415 -22.68 -27.82 2.88
CA ALA A 415 -22.65 -28.52 1.60
C ALA A 415 -23.85 -28.12 0.75
N PRO A 416 -23.70 -27.88 -0.56
CA PRO A 416 -24.81 -27.57 -1.43
C PRO A 416 -25.85 -28.70 -1.48
N LYS A 417 -27.15 -28.37 -1.29
CA LYS A 417 -28.25 -29.32 -1.23
C LYS A 417 -29.10 -29.35 -2.51
N SER A 418 -29.08 -28.29 -3.29
CA SER A 418 -29.89 -28.13 -4.48
C SER A 418 -29.10 -27.62 -5.67
N LYS A 419 -29.60 -27.84 -6.88
CA LYS A 419 -28.94 -27.43 -8.12
C LYS A 419 -29.82 -26.47 -8.91
N VAL A 420 -29.21 -25.59 -9.67
CA VAL A 420 -29.84 -24.69 -10.62
C VAL A 420 -29.34 -24.95 -12.04
N LYS A 421 -30.08 -24.42 -13.03
CA LYS A 421 -29.69 -24.48 -14.44
C LYS A 421 -29.35 -23.08 -14.94
N LEU A 422 -28.39 -22.97 -15.85
CA LEU A 422 -28.15 -21.76 -16.59
C LEU A 422 -29.38 -21.41 -17.45
N ARG A 423 -29.88 -20.17 -17.32
CA ARG A 423 -31.07 -19.69 -18.05
C ARG A 423 -30.70 -18.83 -19.25
N SER A 424 -29.71 -17.92 -19.06
CA SER A 424 -29.27 -17.04 -20.13
C SER A 424 -27.79 -16.65 -19.94
N GLU A 425 -27.16 -16.36 -21.05
CA GLU A 425 -25.81 -15.85 -21.14
C GLU A 425 -25.77 -14.62 -22.07
N ILE A 426 -25.22 -13.51 -21.62
CA ILE A 426 -25.04 -12.30 -22.42
C ILE A 426 -23.65 -11.74 -22.21
N LYS A 427 -23.16 -10.98 -23.18
CA LYS A 427 -21.87 -10.29 -23.04
C LYS A 427 -22.05 -9.05 -22.16
N GLU A 428 -21.19 -8.92 -21.13
CA GLU A 428 -21.19 -7.76 -20.25
C GLU A 428 -20.35 -6.63 -20.88
N PRO A 429 -20.88 -5.40 -21.02
CA PRO A 429 -20.26 -4.37 -21.86
C PRO A 429 -18.99 -3.73 -21.26
N ILE A 430 -18.84 -3.64 -19.94
CA ILE A 430 -17.66 -3.04 -19.29
C ILE A 430 -16.48 -4.00 -19.36
N SER A 431 -16.66 -5.19 -18.82
CA SER A 431 -15.60 -6.20 -18.73
C SER A 431 -15.38 -6.93 -20.04
N GLY A 432 -16.40 -7.01 -20.91
CA GLY A 432 -16.41 -7.89 -22.07
C GLY A 432 -16.54 -9.37 -21.73
N GLY A 433 -16.76 -9.70 -20.45
CA GLY A 433 -16.99 -11.06 -19.96
C GLY A 433 -18.41 -11.59 -20.24
N SER A 434 -18.68 -12.81 -19.79
CA SER A 434 -19.99 -13.47 -19.87
C SER A 434 -20.80 -13.23 -18.60
N LEU A 435 -21.95 -12.60 -18.72
CA LEU A 435 -22.93 -12.49 -17.64
C LEU A 435 -23.95 -13.62 -17.74
N TRP A 436 -23.95 -14.49 -16.76
CA TRP A 436 -24.85 -15.63 -16.65
C TRP A 436 -25.99 -15.35 -15.67
N THR A 437 -27.22 -15.72 -16.06
CA THR A 437 -28.36 -15.71 -15.17
C THR A 437 -28.84 -17.14 -14.97
N PHE A 438 -28.97 -17.57 -13.74
CA PHE A 438 -29.42 -18.92 -13.37
C PHE A 438 -30.91 -18.96 -13.15
N SER A 439 -31.50 -20.18 -13.12
CA SER A 439 -32.95 -20.39 -13.05
C SER A 439 -33.60 -19.83 -11.78
N ASN A 440 -32.84 -19.61 -10.70
CA ASN A 440 -33.28 -18.96 -9.47
C ASN A 440 -33.05 -17.44 -9.46
N GLY A 441 -32.57 -16.86 -10.55
CA GLY A 441 -32.35 -15.44 -10.70
C GLY A 441 -30.97 -14.91 -10.25
N ILE A 442 -30.13 -15.76 -9.67
CA ILE A 442 -28.78 -15.36 -9.32
C ILE A 442 -27.98 -15.07 -10.59
N ARG A 443 -27.21 -13.98 -10.56
CA ARG A 443 -26.37 -13.52 -11.67
C ARG A 443 -24.90 -13.72 -11.33
N VAL A 444 -24.13 -14.20 -12.29
CA VAL A 444 -22.68 -14.36 -12.19
C VAL A 444 -22.02 -13.76 -13.42
N LEU A 445 -21.07 -12.88 -13.22
CA LEU A 445 -20.20 -12.40 -14.27
C LEU A 445 -18.89 -13.17 -14.23
N TYR A 446 -18.48 -13.71 -15.35
CA TYR A 446 -17.16 -14.30 -15.52
C TYR A 446 -16.37 -13.65 -16.64
N LYS A 447 -15.10 -13.34 -16.36
CA LYS A 447 -14.13 -12.90 -17.36
C LYS A 447 -12.83 -13.66 -17.16
N LYS A 448 -12.36 -14.32 -18.21
CA LYS A 448 -11.03 -14.91 -18.23
C LYS A 448 -9.97 -13.80 -18.35
N THR A 449 -8.97 -13.82 -17.47
CA THR A 449 -7.83 -12.89 -17.50
C THR A 449 -6.52 -13.65 -17.63
N ALA A 450 -5.41 -12.91 -17.78
CA ALA A 450 -4.06 -13.48 -17.86
C ALA A 450 -3.50 -13.95 -16.50
N ALA A 451 -4.24 -13.82 -15.42
CA ALA A 451 -3.87 -14.33 -14.09
C ALA A 451 -3.57 -15.83 -14.15
N ARG A 452 -2.41 -16.24 -13.64
CA ARG A 452 -2.00 -17.65 -13.71
C ARG A 452 -2.38 -18.40 -12.44
N GLY A 453 -3.38 -19.29 -12.56
CA GLY A 453 -3.72 -20.21 -11.47
C GLY A 453 -4.58 -19.65 -10.36
N GLU A 454 -5.09 -18.42 -10.47
CA GLU A 454 -5.93 -17.75 -9.49
C GLU A 454 -7.04 -16.92 -10.12
N PHE A 455 -7.96 -16.47 -9.31
CA PHE A 455 -9.03 -15.56 -9.72
C PHE A 455 -9.46 -14.64 -8.58
N HIS A 456 -9.83 -13.42 -8.95
CA HIS A 456 -10.49 -12.46 -8.09
C HIS A 456 -11.99 -12.77 -8.05
N TYR A 457 -12.59 -12.55 -6.88
CA TYR A 457 -14.02 -12.68 -6.74
C TYR A 457 -14.62 -11.54 -5.91
N SER A 458 -15.86 -11.19 -6.21
CA SER A 458 -16.63 -10.25 -5.40
C SER A 458 -18.10 -10.63 -5.47
N LEU A 459 -18.69 -10.98 -4.32
CA LEU A 459 -20.13 -11.14 -4.16
C LEU A 459 -20.69 -9.82 -3.64
N MET A 460 -21.38 -9.07 -4.48
CA MET A 460 -22.05 -7.84 -4.11
C MET A 460 -23.54 -8.11 -3.87
N LEU A 461 -24.05 -7.62 -2.75
CA LEU A 461 -25.46 -7.64 -2.38
C LEU A 461 -25.97 -6.21 -2.27
N ARG A 462 -27.09 -5.89 -2.91
CA ARG A 462 -27.68 -4.53 -2.88
C ARG A 462 -28.38 -4.28 -1.56
N GLY A 463 -28.00 -3.20 -0.90
CA GLY A 463 -28.47 -2.80 0.42
C GLY A 463 -27.30 -2.54 1.34
N GLY A 464 -26.90 -1.25 1.40
CA GLY A 464 -25.76 -0.82 2.20
C GLY A 464 -26.12 -0.57 3.66
N VAL A 465 -25.21 0.09 4.36
CA VAL A 465 -25.30 0.36 5.81
C VAL A 465 -26.57 1.11 6.23
N ALA A 466 -27.20 1.86 5.33
CA ALA A 466 -28.51 2.45 5.59
C ALA A 466 -29.62 1.44 5.88
N SER A 467 -29.42 0.17 5.57
CA SER A 467 -30.34 -0.93 5.87
C SER A 467 -30.07 -1.62 7.20
N VAL A 468 -29.02 -1.25 7.93
CA VAL A 468 -28.77 -1.73 9.29
C VAL A 468 -29.82 -1.09 10.22
N PRO A 469 -30.53 -1.87 11.06
CA PRO A 469 -31.50 -1.29 12.00
C PRO A 469 -30.85 -0.27 12.91
N ASP A 470 -31.51 0.86 13.09
CA ASP A 470 -31.11 1.96 13.99
C ASP A 470 -29.64 2.37 13.91
N ILE A 471 -29.09 2.39 12.69
CA ILE A 471 -27.69 2.79 12.44
C ILE A 471 -27.43 4.23 12.86
N HIS A 472 -26.42 4.45 13.67
CA HIS A 472 -26.00 5.76 14.14
C HIS A 472 -24.83 6.35 13.34
N SER A 473 -24.70 7.67 13.37
CA SER A 473 -23.55 8.34 12.77
C SER A 473 -22.26 7.90 13.45
N GLY A 474 -21.29 7.44 12.66
CA GLY A 474 -20.00 6.93 13.14
C GLY A 474 -19.94 5.41 13.29
N GLU A 475 -21.06 4.68 13.30
CA GLU A 475 -21.05 3.21 13.30
C GLU A 475 -20.83 2.60 11.93
N SER A 476 -21.18 3.31 10.87
CA SER A 476 -21.13 2.82 9.49
C SER A 476 -19.78 2.23 9.09
N ALA A 477 -18.70 2.78 9.61
CA ALA A 477 -17.33 2.33 9.34
C ALA A 477 -17.00 0.95 9.94
N PHE A 478 -17.77 0.48 10.94
CA PHE A 478 -17.54 -0.81 11.61
C PHE A 478 -18.36 -1.96 10.99
N VAL A 479 -19.44 -1.64 10.26
CA VAL A 479 -20.39 -2.66 9.76
C VAL A 479 -19.72 -3.74 8.92
N GLY A 480 -18.77 -3.34 8.06
CA GLY A 480 -18.03 -4.28 7.22
C GLY A 480 -17.19 -5.28 8.03
N ASP A 481 -16.66 -4.86 9.17
CA ASP A 481 -15.79 -5.68 10.02
C ASP A 481 -16.60 -6.72 10.81
N MET A 482 -17.85 -6.42 11.16
CA MET A 482 -18.72 -7.32 11.94
C MET A 482 -18.84 -8.71 11.30
N LEU A 483 -18.90 -8.78 9.98
CA LEU A 483 -18.94 -10.05 9.26
C LEU A 483 -17.73 -10.96 9.54
N SER A 484 -16.58 -10.35 9.81
CA SER A 484 -15.32 -11.05 10.09
C SER A 484 -15.20 -11.54 11.54
N LEU A 485 -16.13 -11.14 12.39
CA LEU A 485 -16.19 -11.50 13.81
C LEU A 485 -17.22 -12.60 14.10
N ASP A 486 -17.90 -13.12 13.10
CA ASP A 486 -18.90 -14.15 13.25
C ASP A 486 -18.28 -15.56 13.28
N ASN A 487 -18.86 -16.43 14.06
CA ASN A 487 -18.66 -17.88 13.96
C ASN A 487 -19.28 -18.37 12.66
N ILE A 488 -18.50 -19.00 11.79
CA ILE A 488 -18.95 -19.51 10.49
C ILE A 488 -18.90 -21.04 10.51
N ALA A 489 -20.04 -21.68 10.30
CA ALA A 489 -20.15 -23.14 10.27
C ALA A 489 -19.56 -23.84 11.53
N GLY A 490 -19.66 -23.20 12.69
CA GLY A 490 -19.12 -23.70 13.95
C GLY A 490 -17.63 -23.46 14.15
N LEU A 491 -16.95 -22.80 13.21
CA LEU A 491 -15.58 -22.31 13.38
C LEU A 491 -15.65 -20.91 13.98
N ASN A 492 -14.82 -20.61 14.98
CA ASN A 492 -14.68 -19.25 15.44
C ASN A 492 -14.01 -18.38 14.36
N PRO A 493 -14.11 -17.04 14.42
CA PRO A 493 -13.65 -16.16 13.34
C PRO A 493 -12.16 -16.33 13.01
N TYR A 494 -11.36 -16.65 13.99
CA TYR A 494 -9.91 -16.81 13.82
C TYR A 494 -9.55 -18.13 13.15
N ASP A 495 -10.21 -19.23 13.52
CA ASP A 495 -10.04 -20.53 12.88
C ASP A 495 -10.58 -20.53 11.46
N PHE A 496 -11.68 -19.82 11.20
CA PHE A 496 -12.20 -19.64 9.86
C PHE A 496 -11.22 -18.85 8.98
N LYS A 497 -10.65 -17.75 9.51
CA LYS A 497 -9.62 -16.97 8.82
C LYS A 497 -8.35 -17.79 8.56
N ALA A 498 -7.89 -18.57 9.53
CA ALA A 498 -6.73 -19.44 9.39
C ALA A 498 -6.98 -20.53 8.33
N MET A 499 -8.18 -21.13 8.30
CA MET A 499 -8.58 -22.10 7.27
C MET A 499 -8.55 -21.46 5.87
N LEU A 500 -9.07 -20.26 5.69
CA LEU A 500 -9.00 -19.53 4.42
C LEU A 500 -7.54 -19.31 4.00
N SER A 501 -6.72 -18.77 4.90
CA SER A 501 -5.31 -18.44 4.62
C SER A 501 -4.47 -19.66 4.26
N SER A 502 -4.64 -20.79 4.97
CA SER A 502 -3.93 -22.05 4.66
C SER A 502 -4.34 -22.66 3.31
N ASN A 503 -5.48 -22.25 2.77
CA ASN A 503 -5.92 -22.60 1.42
C ASN A 503 -5.60 -21.54 0.37
N GLY A 504 -4.89 -20.46 0.74
CA GLY A 504 -4.55 -19.36 -0.14
C GLY A 504 -5.76 -18.52 -0.55
N ILE A 505 -6.86 -18.59 0.21
CA ILE A 505 -8.08 -17.80 -0.03
C ILE A 505 -8.02 -16.56 0.86
N THR A 506 -8.20 -15.38 0.28
CA THR A 506 -8.48 -14.16 1.03
C THR A 506 -9.99 -13.89 0.98
N MET A 507 -10.56 -13.40 2.09
CA MET A 507 -11.97 -13.01 2.18
C MET A 507 -12.09 -11.77 3.06
N LYS A 508 -12.69 -10.72 2.52
CA LYS A 508 -12.94 -9.46 3.21
C LYS A 508 -14.39 -9.04 3.01
N GLY A 509 -15.07 -8.76 4.11
CA GLY A 509 -16.36 -8.06 4.10
C GLY A 509 -16.16 -6.55 4.01
N SER A 510 -17.02 -5.87 3.29
CA SER A 510 -17.13 -4.42 3.29
C SER A 510 -18.59 -4.01 3.12
N ALA A 511 -18.97 -2.91 3.72
CA ALA A 511 -20.33 -2.37 3.61
C ALA A 511 -20.24 -0.89 3.23
N GLY A 512 -20.70 -0.57 2.03
CA GLY A 512 -20.84 0.79 1.54
C GLY A 512 -22.23 1.36 1.84
N ILE A 513 -22.48 2.55 1.37
CA ILE A 513 -23.80 3.20 1.57
C ILE A 513 -24.92 2.47 0.81
N SER A 514 -24.63 1.84 -0.31
CA SER A 514 -25.61 1.23 -1.21
C SER A 514 -25.53 -0.27 -1.36
N ASP A 515 -24.40 -0.87 -1.02
CA ASP A 515 -24.14 -2.29 -1.22
C ASP A 515 -23.24 -2.86 -0.12
N MET A 516 -23.33 -4.15 0.03
CA MET A 516 -22.42 -4.96 0.84
C MET A 516 -21.63 -5.87 -0.09
N ARG A 517 -20.36 -6.13 0.22
CA ARG A 517 -19.49 -6.97 -0.60
C ARG A 517 -18.73 -7.98 0.23
N ILE A 518 -18.55 -9.17 -0.33
CA ILE A 518 -17.55 -10.15 0.14
C ILE A 518 -16.61 -10.39 -1.03
N SER A 519 -15.36 -9.98 -0.89
CA SER A 519 -14.38 -10.01 -1.98
C SER A 519 -13.05 -10.62 -1.55
N GLY A 520 -12.24 -11.02 -2.53
CA GLY A 520 -10.92 -11.55 -2.33
C GLY A 520 -10.35 -12.27 -3.55
N ILE A 521 -9.28 -13.03 -3.30
CA ILE A 521 -8.57 -13.81 -4.30
C ILE A 521 -8.56 -15.27 -3.85
N ALA A 522 -8.65 -16.19 -4.81
CA ALA A 522 -8.57 -17.62 -4.53
C ALA A 522 -7.81 -18.37 -5.63
N PRO A 523 -7.03 -19.41 -5.28
CA PRO A 523 -6.46 -20.31 -6.28
C PRO A 523 -7.56 -21.04 -7.08
N LYS A 524 -7.36 -21.25 -8.37
CA LYS A 524 -8.34 -21.94 -9.24
C LYS A 524 -8.73 -23.33 -8.74
N SER A 525 -7.79 -24.03 -8.09
CA SER A 525 -8.05 -25.36 -7.50
C SER A 525 -8.99 -25.30 -6.28
N LYS A 526 -9.20 -24.12 -5.69
CA LYS A 526 -10.01 -23.90 -4.48
C LYS A 526 -11.41 -23.32 -4.76
N LEU A 527 -11.81 -23.21 -6.01
CA LEU A 527 -13.13 -22.71 -6.40
C LEU A 527 -14.29 -23.38 -5.61
N ARG A 528 -14.28 -24.70 -5.52
CA ARG A 528 -15.33 -25.44 -4.79
C ARG A 528 -15.31 -25.12 -3.29
N LEU A 529 -14.14 -24.98 -2.69
CA LEU A 529 -14.00 -24.59 -1.29
C LEU A 529 -14.53 -23.18 -1.06
N LEU A 530 -14.14 -22.22 -1.91
CA LEU A 530 -14.64 -20.84 -1.85
C LEU A 530 -16.17 -20.77 -1.91
N LEU A 531 -16.80 -21.49 -2.87
CA LEU A 531 -18.25 -21.51 -2.99
C LEU A 531 -18.94 -22.08 -1.74
N ARG A 532 -18.32 -23.08 -1.08
CA ARG A 532 -18.80 -23.59 0.20
C ARG A 532 -18.60 -22.59 1.36
N CYS A 533 -17.50 -21.85 1.37
CA CYS A 533 -17.26 -20.78 2.33
C CYS A 533 -18.32 -19.67 2.20
N LEU A 534 -18.55 -19.16 0.99
CA LEU A 534 -19.60 -18.17 0.72
C LEU A 534 -20.99 -18.67 1.13
N LEU A 535 -21.31 -19.93 0.85
CA LEU A 535 -22.56 -20.53 1.26
C LEU A 535 -22.63 -20.67 2.80
N SER A 536 -21.54 -21.02 3.46
CA SER A 536 -21.48 -21.10 4.94
C SER A 536 -21.66 -19.74 5.59
N VAL A 537 -21.08 -18.69 5.03
CA VAL A 537 -21.28 -17.31 5.47
C VAL A 537 -22.75 -16.89 5.30
N SER A 538 -23.44 -17.35 4.26
CA SER A 538 -24.86 -17.09 4.06
C SER A 538 -25.77 -17.86 5.03
N GLU A 539 -25.46 -19.13 5.31
CA GLU A 539 -26.40 -20.07 5.89
C GLU A 539 -26.11 -20.45 7.35
N SER A 540 -24.88 -20.21 7.81
CA SER A 540 -24.40 -20.73 9.10
C SER A 540 -23.45 -19.74 9.80
N ARG A 541 -23.95 -18.56 10.07
CA ARG A 541 -23.27 -17.45 10.71
C ARG A 541 -23.92 -17.16 12.06
N VAL A 542 -23.11 -16.88 13.08
CA VAL A 542 -23.57 -16.47 14.40
C VAL A 542 -22.56 -15.47 14.99
N PRO A 543 -22.96 -14.28 15.47
CA PRO A 543 -22.07 -13.34 16.13
C PRO A 543 -21.28 -13.97 17.28
N ASP A 544 -19.98 -13.65 17.36
CA ASP A 544 -19.11 -14.07 18.47
C ASP A 544 -18.82 -12.87 19.37
N ARG A 545 -19.45 -12.87 20.54
CA ARG A 545 -19.33 -11.80 21.52
C ARG A 545 -17.91 -11.63 22.09
N ASP A 546 -17.20 -12.72 22.27
CA ASP A 546 -15.83 -12.66 22.79
C ASP A 546 -14.89 -12.08 21.74
N ALA A 547 -15.08 -12.47 20.47
CA ALA A 547 -14.37 -11.89 19.36
C ALA A 547 -14.66 -10.39 19.20
N PHE A 548 -15.92 -9.98 19.33
CA PHE A 548 -16.30 -8.56 19.28
C PHE A 548 -15.67 -7.75 20.41
N ASN A 549 -15.74 -8.25 21.65
CA ASN A 549 -15.16 -7.58 22.81
C ASN A 549 -13.64 -7.42 22.67
N TYR A 550 -12.95 -8.44 22.14
CA TYR A 550 -11.52 -8.37 21.86
C TYR A 550 -11.23 -7.40 20.72
N TYR A 551 -12.02 -7.44 19.63
CA TYR A 551 -11.93 -6.50 18.52
C TYR A 551 -12.06 -5.06 19.00
N LYS A 552 -13.07 -4.73 19.83
CA LYS A 552 -13.31 -3.38 20.34
C LYS A 552 -12.10 -2.83 21.10
N GLN A 553 -11.43 -3.66 21.91
CA GLN A 553 -10.21 -3.26 22.61
C GLN A 553 -9.03 -3.03 21.67
N CYS A 554 -8.84 -3.92 20.68
CA CYS A 554 -7.76 -3.79 19.71
C CYS A 554 -7.98 -2.59 18.79
N GLU A 555 -9.22 -2.35 18.36
CA GLU A 555 -9.57 -1.25 17.47
C GLU A 555 -9.44 0.12 18.16
N ALA A 556 -9.77 0.21 19.45
CA ALA A 556 -9.51 1.41 20.24
C ALA A 556 -8.03 1.82 20.16
N LEU A 557 -7.14 0.87 20.43
CA LEU A 557 -5.69 1.11 20.35
C LEU A 557 -5.23 1.45 18.94
N ARG A 558 -5.82 0.82 17.90
CA ARG A 558 -5.46 1.11 16.52
C ARG A 558 -5.86 2.52 16.13
N ILE A 559 -7.03 2.96 16.53
CA ILE A 559 -7.49 4.34 16.29
C ILE A 559 -6.59 5.35 17.02
N ASP A 560 -6.21 5.06 18.29
CA ASP A 560 -5.30 5.93 19.06
C ASP A 560 -3.89 5.98 18.46
N MET A 561 -3.48 4.93 17.76
CA MET A 561 -2.16 4.82 17.13
C MET A 561 -2.12 5.49 15.74
N GLU A 562 -3.24 5.48 15.03
CA GLU A 562 -3.33 6.07 13.70
C GLU A 562 -3.28 7.60 13.81
N SER A 563 -2.26 8.18 13.20
CA SER A 563 -2.26 9.61 12.92
C SER A 563 -3.36 9.95 11.90
N LEU A 564 -3.83 11.20 11.91
CA LEU A 564 -4.82 11.67 10.95
C LEU A 564 -4.27 11.57 9.51
N SER A 565 -4.64 10.51 8.81
CA SER A 565 -4.31 10.39 7.39
C SER A 565 -5.08 11.42 6.56
N ALA A 566 -4.60 11.74 5.36
CA ALA A 566 -5.35 12.58 4.41
C ALA A 566 -6.78 12.05 4.18
N ARG A 567 -6.97 10.72 4.18
CA ARG A 567 -8.29 10.08 4.08
C ARG A 567 -9.19 10.42 5.25
N ASP A 568 -8.66 10.44 6.48
CA ASP A 568 -9.44 10.77 7.68
C ASP A 568 -9.83 12.24 7.71
N VAL A 569 -8.90 13.12 7.33
CA VAL A 569 -9.17 14.55 7.19
C VAL A 569 -10.21 14.79 6.09
N ASN A 570 -10.12 14.09 4.97
CA ASN A 570 -11.11 14.18 3.89
C ASN A 570 -12.49 13.69 4.35
N SER A 571 -12.56 12.60 5.12
CA SER A 571 -13.80 12.09 5.70
C SER A 571 -14.40 13.06 6.70
N LEU A 572 -13.57 13.72 7.53
CA LEU A 572 -14.00 14.77 8.45
C LEU A 572 -14.54 15.98 7.70
N MET A 573 -13.84 16.50 6.70
CA MET A 573 -14.30 17.62 5.87
C MET A 573 -15.60 17.28 5.14
N ASP A 574 -15.75 16.05 4.66
CA ASP A 574 -16.99 15.59 4.03
C ASP A 574 -18.16 15.57 5.03
N SER A 575 -17.93 15.15 6.27
CA SER A 575 -18.93 15.20 7.35
C SER A 575 -19.36 16.64 7.69
N ILE A 576 -18.43 17.59 7.65
CA ILE A 576 -18.72 19.01 7.84
C ILE A 576 -19.56 19.55 6.69
N MET A 577 -19.26 19.17 5.45
CA MET A 577 -20.05 19.57 4.28
C MET A 577 -21.44 18.92 4.25
N ARG A 578 -21.64 17.80 4.94
CA ARG A 578 -22.89 17.03 4.97
C ARG A 578 -23.31 16.67 6.40
N PRO A 579 -23.70 17.63 7.22
CA PRO A 579 -23.92 17.42 8.66
C PRO A 579 -25.02 16.40 9.00
N GLU A 580 -25.95 16.14 8.09
CA GLU A 580 -27.04 15.16 8.25
C GLU A 580 -26.72 13.80 7.63
N TYR A 581 -25.52 13.66 7.02
CA TYR A 581 -25.09 12.39 6.40
C TYR A 581 -24.42 11.50 7.45
N PHE A 582 -25.04 10.38 7.76
CA PHE A 582 -24.54 9.48 8.80
C PHE A 582 -23.37 8.62 8.39
N PHE A 583 -23.19 8.39 7.10
CA PHE A 583 -22.12 7.51 6.60
C PHE A 583 -20.76 8.20 6.72
N THR A 584 -19.81 7.50 7.34
CA THR A 584 -18.40 7.90 7.42
C THR A 584 -17.52 6.67 7.24
N GLU A 585 -16.37 6.87 6.64
CA GLU A 585 -15.34 5.83 6.56
C GLU A 585 -14.41 5.87 7.78
N ARG A 586 -14.37 7.00 8.51
CA ARG A 586 -13.58 7.14 9.72
C ARG A 586 -14.27 6.45 10.89
N LYS A 587 -13.49 5.69 11.63
CA LYS A 587 -13.92 4.98 12.84
C LYS A 587 -13.81 5.89 14.06
N TYR A 588 -14.83 5.88 14.89
CA TYR A 588 -14.87 6.56 16.18
C TYR A 588 -15.26 5.53 17.23
N ILE A 589 -14.31 5.11 18.06
CA ILE A 589 -14.52 4.00 19.01
C ILE A 589 -15.64 4.28 19.99
N GLU A 590 -15.83 5.52 20.40
CA GLU A 590 -16.91 5.95 21.27
C GLU A 590 -18.31 5.85 20.64
N ARG A 591 -18.35 5.63 19.30
CA ARG A 591 -19.59 5.40 18.55
C ARG A 591 -19.90 3.93 18.34
N LEU A 592 -18.98 3.04 18.69
CA LEU A 592 -19.16 1.58 18.54
C LEU A 592 -20.00 1.04 19.70
N GLU A 593 -21.29 0.89 19.47
CA GLU A 593 -22.23 0.35 20.46
C GLU A 593 -22.13 -1.16 20.61
N ASP A 594 -22.42 -1.65 21.82
CA ASP A 594 -22.24 -3.06 22.17
C ASP A 594 -23.28 -3.99 21.47
N ASP A 595 -24.39 -3.44 20.99
CA ASP A 595 -25.44 -4.18 20.28
C ASP A 595 -25.29 -4.17 18.75
N LEU A 596 -24.25 -3.49 18.21
CA LEU A 596 -24.00 -3.46 16.77
C LEU A 596 -23.88 -4.86 16.14
N PRO A 597 -23.24 -5.87 16.76
CA PRO A 597 -23.19 -7.22 16.17
C PRO A 597 -24.58 -7.83 15.91
N GLU A 598 -25.54 -7.69 16.81
CA GLU A 598 -26.89 -8.22 16.66
C GLU A 598 -27.69 -7.45 15.60
N ARG A 599 -27.52 -6.13 15.53
CA ARG A 599 -28.12 -5.31 14.47
C ARG A 599 -27.53 -5.67 13.10
N CYS A 600 -26.22 -5.94 13.06
CA CYS A 600 -25.55 -6.43 11.86
C CYS A 600 -25.97 -7.86 11.51
N GLU A 601 -26.22 -8.75 12.46
CA GLU A 601 -26.78 -10.10 12.18
C GLU A 601 -28.10 -9.98 11.42
N GLN A 602 -29.05 -9.17 11.91
CA GLN A 602 -30.33 -8.93 11.24
C GLN A 602 -30.13 -8.34 9.83
N TYR A 603 -29.21 -7.41 9.69
CA TYR A 603 -28.87 -6.81 8.41
C TYR A 603 -28.31 -7.85 7.43
N PHE A 604 -27.31 -8.63 7.85
CA PHE A 604 -26.66 -9.64 7.00
C PHE A 604 -27.67 -10.72 6.59
N ASP A 605 -28.53 -11.17 7.50
CA ASP A 605 -29.57 -12.13 7.19
C ASP A 605 -30.54 -11.60 6.13
N ALA A 606 -30.94 -10.34 6.24
CA ALA A 606 -31.77 -9.68 5.25
C ALA A 606 -31.08 -9.55 3.87
N GLN A 607 -29.76 -9.35 3.85
CA GLN A 607 -29.00 -9.29 2.60
C GLN A 607 -28.84 -10.70 1.98
N PHE A 608 -28.44 -11.70 2.78
CA PHE A 608 -28.27 -13.07 2.29
C PHE A 608 -29.59 -13.76 1.91
N ALA A 609 -30.73 -13.33 2.45
CA ALA A 609 -32.04 -13.83 2.01
C ALA A 609 -32.37 -13.50 0.54
N LYS A 610 -31.65 -12.57 -0.09
CA LYS A 610 -31.92 -12.06 -1.45
C LYS A 610 -30.66 -12.03 -2.33
N VAL A 611 -29.86 -13.08 -2.34
CA VAL A 611 -28.61 -13.14 -3.13
C VAL A 611 -28.86 -12.85 -4.63
N ASN A 612 -30.04 -13.12 -5.14
CA ASN A 612 -30.44 -12.80 -6.51
C ASN A 612 -30.71 -11.31 -6.79
N ASP A 613 -30.69 -10.42 -5.77
CA ASP A 613 -30.64 -8.96 -5.94
C ASP A 613 -29.20 -8.45 -6.16
N GLY A 614 -28.22 -9.33 -6.04
CA GLY A 614 -26.80 -9.05 -6.17
C GLY A 614 -26.17 -9.50 -7.48
N LEU A 615 -24.83 -9.52 -7.45
CA LEU A 615 -23.99 -10.01 -8.53
C LEU A 615 -22.74 -10.69 -7.94
N LEU A 616 -22.45 -11.90 -8.38
CA LEU A 616 -21.15 -12.53 -8.14
C LEU A 616 -20.25 -12.27 -9.35
N VAL A 617 -19.13 -11.63 -9.13
CA VAL A 617 -18.10 -11.40 -10.16
C VAL A 617 -16.95 -12.36 -9.94
N LEU A 618 -16.47 -12.98 -11.00
CA LEU A 618 -15.31 -13.88 -11.03
C LEU A 618 -14.41 -13.47 -12.19
N MET A 619 -13.16 -13.06 -11.91
CA MET A 619 -12.21 -12.68 -12.95
C MET A 619 -10.88 -13.38 -12.75
N GLY A 620 -10.42 -14.19 -13.71
CA GLY A 620 -9.17 -14.93 -13.58
C GLY A 620 -9.03 -16.14 -14.47
N ASP A 621 -8.09 -17.02 -14.10
CA ASP A 621 -7.76 -18.23 -14.86
C ASP A 621 -8.63 -19.42 -14.43
N LEU A 622 -9.94 -19.37 -14.73
CA LEU A 622 -10.84 -20.50 -14.52
C LEU A 622 -11.20 -21.17 -15.86
N ASP A 623 -11.42 -22.48 -15.81
CA ASP A 623 -12.05 -23.20 -16.91
C ASP A 623 -13.56 -22.93 -16.89
N GLU A 624 -14.08 -22.38 -17.97
CA GLU A 624 -15.46 -21.90 -18.06
C GLU A 624 -16.52 -23.03 -17.89
N GLU A 625 -16.28 -24.19 -18.50
CA GLU A 625 -17.20 -25.30 -18.41
C GLU A 625 -17.20 -25.92 -17.02
N HIS A 626 -16.03 -26.03 -16.42
CA HIS A 626 -15.90 -26.46 -15.03
C HIS A 626 -16.57 -25.48 -14.08
N LEU A 627 -16.36 -24.18 -14.28
CA LEU A 627 -16.98 -23.12 -13.50
C LEU A 627 -18.51 -23.16 -13.58
N LYS A 628 -19.09 -23.21 -14.77
CA LYS A 628 -20.55 -23.34 -14.96
C LYS A 628 -21.12 -24.55 -14.20
N LYS A 629 -20.40 -25.67 -14.22
CA LYS A 629 -20.81 -26.89 -13.53
C LYS A 629 -20.79 -26.74 -12.00
N GLU A 630 -19.75 -26.13 -11.44
CA GLU A 630 -19.67 -25.92 -9.99
C GLU A 630 -20.67 -24.84 -9.52
N LEU A 631 -20.88 -23.79 -10.30
CA LEU A 631 -21.92 -22.78 -10.02
C LEU A 631 -23.35 -23.42 -10.06
N CYS A 632 -23.65 -24.24 -11.05
CA CYS A 632 -24.95 -24.96 -11.09
C CYS A 632 -25.18 -25.81 -9.84
N ARG A 633 -24.12 -26.35 -9.23
CA ARG A 633 -24.22 -27.15 -8.00
C ARG A 633 -24.37 -26.30 -6.75
N ALA A 634 -23.65 -25.17 -6.65
CA ALA A 634 -23.59 -24.37 -5.44
C ALA A 634 -24.75 -23.37 -5.31
N LEU A 635 -25.09 -22.67 -6.39
CA LEU A 635 -26.01 -21.53 -6.35
C LEU A 635 -27.45 -21.88 -6.04
N GLY A 636 -27.85 -23.15 -6.19
CA GLY A 636 -29.20 -23.62 -5.85
C GLY A 636 -29.49 -23.60 -4.35
N SER A 637 -28.46 -23.53 -3.52
CA SER A 637 -28.60 -23.56 -2.06
C SER A 637 -28.62 -22.18 -1.41
N PHE A 638 -28.35 -21.12 -2.16
CA PHE A 638 -28.50 -19.75 -1.66
C PHE A 638 -29.96 -19.32 -1.63
N HIS A 639 -30.32 -18.50 -0.65
CA HIS A 639 -31.66 -17.96 -0.56
C HIS A 639 -31.91 -16.90 -1.64
N VAL A 640 -33.14 -16.86 -2.15
CA VAL A 640 -33.57 -15.94 -3.21
C VAL A 640 -34.99 -15.43 -2.93
N MET A 641 -35.24 -14.19 -3.29
CA MET A 641 -36.55 -13.56 -3.14
C MET A 641 -37.14 -13.17 -4.50
N LYS A 642 -38.48 -13.13 -4.57
CA LYS A 642 -39.20 -12.69 -5.78
C LYS A 642 -39.37 -11.17 -5.85
N ARG A 643 -39.33 -10.48 -4.73
CA ARG A 643 -39.53 -9.05 -4.62
C ARG A 643 -38.51 -8.52 -3.64
N PHE A 644 -37.90 -7.36 -3.94
CA PHE A 644 -36.94 -6.71 -3.12
C PHE A 644 -37.55 -5.50 -2.43
N ALA A 645 -37.19 -5.25 -1.18
CA ALA A 645 -37.55 -4.04 -0.48
C ALA A 645 -36.87 -2.82 -1.13
N GLN A 646 -37.54 -1.68 -1.08
CA GLN A 646 -36.94 -0.42 -1.50
C GLN A 646 -35.82 -0.04 -0.53
N ARG A 647 -34.72 0.52 -1.03
CA ARG A 647 -33.64 0.99 -0.17
C ARG A 647 -34.13 2.16 0.71
N PRO A 648 -33.66 2.25 1.95
CA PRO A 648 -33.92 3.42 2.78
C PRO A 648 -33.42 4.71 2.10
N ALA A 649 -34.16 5.80 2.29
CA ALA A 649 -33.74 7.12 1.85
C ALA A 649 -32.59 7.60 2.74
N VAL A 650 -31.56 8.19 2.14
CA VAL A 650 -30.40 8.74 2.82
C VAL A 650 -30.33 10.23 2.55
N ASN A 651 -30.25 11.04 3.60
CA ASN A 651 -30.04 12.49 3.47
C ASN A 651 -28.53 12.76 3.33
N SER A 652 -28.12 13.35 2.20
CA SER A 652 -26.73 13.70 1.92
C SER A 652 -26.59 15.16 1.45
N ARG A 653 -27.56 16.01 1.80
CA ARG A 653 -27.59 17.40 1.39
C ARG A 653 -26.35 18.15 1.82
N LEU A 654 -25.73 18.87 0.87
CA LEU A 654 -24.60 19.76 1.15
C LEU A 654 -25.06 20.99 1.96
N ALA A 655 -24.25 21.35 2.96
CA ALA A 655 -24.35 22.64 3.62
C ALA A 655 -24.05 23.76 2.62
N SER A 656 -24.56 24.94 2.83
CA SER A 656 -24.30 26.09 1.99
C SER A 656 -23.14 26.92 2.52
N GLY A 657 -22.28 27.39 1.62
CA GLY A 657 -21.22 28.36 1.90
C GLY A 657 -19.85 27.73 2.26
N ALA A 658 -18.95 28.57 2.74
CA ALA A 658 -17.59 28.24 3.11
C ALA A 658 -17.43 28.28 4.63
N VAL A 659 -16.73 27.28 5.19
CA VAL A 659 -16.44 27.17 6.62
C VAL A 659 -14.94 26.96 6.80
N SER A 660 -14.33 27.55 7.81
CA SER A 660 -12.91 27.38 8.14
C SER A 660 -12.74 27.00 9.60
N TYR A 661 -11.96 25.97 9.85
CA TYR A 661 -11.59 25.49 11.17
C TYR A 661 -10.07 25.53 11.34
N THR A 662 -9.61 25.93 12.51
CA THR A 662 -8.19 25.84 12.90
C THR A 662 -8.11 25.05 14.19
N VAL A 663 -7.28 24.00 14.18
CA VAL A 663 -7.08 23.10 15.33
C VAL A 663 -5.59 23.01 15.64
N GLU A 664 -5.26 22.85 16.93
CA GLU A 664 -3.89 22.56 17.34
C GLU A 664 -3.57 21.08 17.05
N SER A 665 -2.37 20.83 16.55
CA SER A 665 -1.92 19.45 16.33
C SER A 665 -1.74 18.74 17.67
N GLY A 666 -2.32 17.55 17.79
CA GLY A 666 -2.06 16.67 18.91
C GLY A 666 -0.65 16.07 18.83
N PRO A 667 -0.10 15.56 19.95
CA PRO A 667 1.15 14.82 19.93
C PRO A 667 0.96 13.49 19.21
N GLY A 668 1.57 13.35 18.03
CA GLY A 668 1.57 12.10 17.27
C GLY A 668 2.52 11.06 17.90
N LEU A 669 2.20 9.76 17.77
CA LEU A 669 3.02 8.63 18.23
C LEU A 669 4.39 8.54 17.54
N VAL A 670 4.54 9.10 16.38
CA VAL A 670 5.78 9.15 15.59
C VAL A 670 6.17 10.61 15.41
N GLY A 671 6.84 11.17 16.39
CA GLY A 671 7.72 12.35 16.41
C GLY A 671 7.57 13.46 15.36
N GLY A 672 6.36 13.77 14.91
CA GLY A 672 6.11 14.85 13.98
C GLY A 672 4.75 15.49 14.28
N SER A 673 4.71 16.79 14.47
CA SER A 673 3.45 17.53 14.50
C SER A 673 2.80 17.43 13.11
N GLU A 674 1.55 16.99 13.06
CA GLU A 674 0.77 16.93 11.82
C GLU A 674 0.31 18.33 11.41
N ILE A 675 1.26 19.17 11.02
CA ILE A 675 0.94 20.46 10.45
C ILE A 675 0.39 20.27 9.05
N GLY A 676 -0.77 20.86 8.76
CA GLY A 676 -1.36 20.70 7.45
C GLY A 676 -2.43 21.74 7.14
N VAL A 677 -2.59 22.03 5.87
CA VAL A 677 -3.68 22.87 5.35
C VAL A 677 -4.51 22.02 4.40
N ASN A 678 -5.74 21.77 4.79
CA ASN A 678 -6.66 20.92 4.04
C ASN A 678 -7.84 21.73 3.55
N VAL A 679 -8.19 21.56 2.27
CA VAL A 679 -9.30 22.27 1.63
C VAL A 679 -10.16 21.28 0.86
N ALA A 680 -11.46 21.31 1.10
CA ALA A 680 -12.41 20.53 0.32
C ALA A 680 -13.41 21.46 -0.38
N MET A 681 -13.80 21.08 -1.59
CA MET A 681 -14.92 21.69 -2.33
C MET A 681 -15.82 20.61 -2.89
N ALA A 682 -17.13 20.82 -2.80
CA ALA A 682 -18.11 19.88 -3.31
C ALA A 682 -19.30 20.59 -3.95
N ALA A 683 -19.80 20.05 -5.06
CA ALA A 683 -20.98 20.58 -5.72
C ALA A 683 -21.86 19.45 -6.28
N PRO A 684 -23.18 19.62 -6.32
CA PRO A 684 -24.08 18.71 -7.00
C PRO A 684 -23.85 18.83 -8.51
N VAL A 685 -23.46 17.77 -9.14
CA VAL A 685 -23.23 17.70 -10.59
C VAL A 685 -23.83 16.40 -11.11
N PRO A 686 -24.79 16.45 -12.04
CA PRO A 686 -25.39 15.26 -12.62
C PRO A 686 -24.34 14.37 -13.27
N TYR A 687 -24.42 13.07 -12.99
CA TYR A 687 -23.53 12.11 -13.58
C TYR A 687 -23.84 11.85 -15.05
N ASN A 688 -22.87 12.08 -15.89
CA ASN A 688 -22.76 11.53 -17.25
C ASN A 688 -21.28 11.44 -17.61
N MET A 689 -20.96 10.65 -18.64
CA MET A 689 -19.58 10.38 -19.03
C MET A 689 -18.81 11.66 -19.43
N GLU A 690 -19.48 12.63 -20.04
CA GLU A 690 -18.86 13.92 -20.40
C GLU A 690 -18.48 14.74 -19.17
N ASN A 691 -19.35 14.78 -18.13
CA ASN A 691 -19.05 15.42 -16.86
C ASN A 691 -17.91 14.71 -16.12
N GLN A 692 -17.86 13.37 -16.15
CA GLN A 692 -16.75 12.61 -15.58
C GLN A 692 -15.41 12.97 -16.22
N VAL A 693 -15.34 12.95 -17.55
CA VAL A 693 -14.13 13.31 -18.31
C VAL A 693 -13.74 14.76 -18.05
N ALA A 694 -14.71 15.68 -18.12
CA ALA A 694 -14.46 17.10 -17.87
C ALA A 694 -13.98 17.36 -16.44
N PHE A 695 -14.48 16.60 -15.45
CA PHE A 695 -14.06 16.70 -14.05
C PHE A 695 -12.61 16.23 -13.86
N LYS A 696 -12.24 15.12 -14.48
CA LYS A 696 -10.84 14.63 -14.48
C LYS A 696 -9.87 15.66 -15.06
N ILE A 697 -10.24 16.31 -16.16
CA ILE A 697 -9.43 17.41 -16.74
C ILE A 697 -9.42 18.63 -15.81
N ALA A 698 -10.53 18.93 -15.14
CA ALA A 698 -10.60 20.03 -14.18
C ALA A 698 -9.65 19.81 -12.98
N THR A 699 -9.56 18.58 -12.49
CA THR A 699 -8.64 18.24 -11.39
C THR A 699 -7.18 18.27 -11.84
N SER A 700 -6.85 17.90 -13.09
CA SER A 700 -5.51 18.09 -13.66
C SER A 700 -5.13 19.58 -13.74
N CYS A 701 -6.09 20.46 -14.07
CA CYS A 701 -5.86 21.92 -14.03
C CYS A 701 -5.56 22.40 -12.61
N ILE A 702 -6.33 21.97 -11.61
CA ILE A 702 -6.12 22.32 -10.20
C ILE A 702 -4.74 21.84 -9.76
N ARG A 703 -4.39 20.58 -10.05
CA ARG A 703 -3.09 19.98 -9.75
C ARG A 703 -1.94 20.82 -10.30
N LYS A 704 -2.01 21.18 -11.56
CA LYS A 704 -0.98 22.01 -12.23
C LYS A 704 -0.78 23.35 -11.52
N GLU A 705 -1.84 24.07 -11.19
CA GLU A 705 -1.73 25.38 -10.52
C GLU A 705 -1.28 25.23 -9.05
N LEU A 706 -1.64 24.14 -8.35
CA LEU A 706 -1.12 23.84 -7.01
C LEU A 706 0.37 23.53 -7.03
N VAL A 707 0.85 22.71 -7.98
CA VAL A 707 2.28 22.45 -8.18
C VAL A 707 3.02 23.77 -8.33
N LYS A 708 2.53 24.67 -9.20
CA LYS A 708 3.13 25.97 -9.46
C LYS A 708 3.13 26.90 -8.24
N ALA A 709 2.10 26.80 -7.39
CA ALA A 709 1.94 27.68 -6.22
C ALA A 709 2.71 27.20 -4.97
N LEU A 710 3.00 25.88 -4.87
CA LEU A 710 3.57 25.25 -3.67
C LEU A 710 5.02 24.78 -3.83
N SER A 711 5.48 24.51 -5.04
CA SER A 711 6.78 23.89 -5.28
C SER A 711 7.98 24.74 -4.84
N ASP A 712 7.87 26.07 -4.85
CA ASP A 712 8.89 26.98 -4.33
C ASP A 712 8.77 27.29 -2.83
N LYS A 713 7.80 26.69 -2.17
CA LYS A 713 7.45 26.99 -0.77
C LYS A 713 7.86 25.92 0.23
N GLY A 714 8.51 24.85 -0.21
CA GLY A 714 8.86 23.74 0.68
C GLY A 714 7.63 23.02 1.24
N ALA A 715 6.62 22.84 0.41
CA ALA A 715 5.41 22.10 0.72
C ALA A 715 5.10 21.06 -0.36
N PHE A 716 4.49 19.96 0.04
CA PHE A 716 3.88 19.00 -0.87
C PHE A 716 2.38 18.91 -0.65
N PHE A 717 1.66 18.34 -1.60
CA PHE A 717 0.22 18.17 -1.46
C PHE A 717 -0.27 16.87 -2.10
N GLU A 718 -1.37 16.39 -1.58
CA GLU A 718 -2.19 15.35 -2.18
C GLU A 718 -3.49 15.97 -2.69
N LEU A 719 -3.91 15.56 -3.90
CA LEU A 719 -5.18 15.97 -4.47
C LEU A 719 -6.01 14.72 -4.72
N THR A 720 -7.12 14.61 -4.01
CA THR A 720 -8.10 13.53 -4.15
C THR A 720 -9.37 14.07 -4.80
N GLU A 721 -9.85 13.37 -5.81
CA GLU A 721 -11.13 13.64 -6.44
C GLU A 721 -12.13 12.53 -6.11
N LYS A 722 -13.39 12.91 -5.88
CA LYS A 722 -14.46 11.96 -5.59
C LYS A 722 -15.66 12.27 -6.45
N LEU A 723 -16.11 11.27 -7.21
CA LEU A 723 -17.33 11.31 -7.99
C LEU A 723 -18.33 10.34 -7.36
N GLU A 724 -19.34 10.88 -6.70
CA GLU A 724 -20.41 10.10 -6.09
C GLU A 724 -21.64 10.10 -7.00
N VAL A 725 -22.30 8.96 -7.06
CA VAL A 725 -23.51 8.75 -7.84
C VAL A 725 -24.70 8.27 -6.99
N PHE A 726 -24.43 8.02 -5.72
CA PHE A 726 -25.43 7.65 -4.70
C PHE A 726 -24.92 8.10 -3.30
N PRO A 727 -25.78 8.61 -2.41
CA PRO A 727 -27.22 8.85 -2.58
C PRO A 727 -27.55 10.01 -3.53
N ASP A 728 -26.65 10.99 -3.68
CA ASP A 728 -26.76 12.12 -4.59
C ASP A 728 -25.59 12.16 -5.58
N GLU A 729 -25.86 12.65 -6.79
CA GLU A 729 -24.82 12.85 -7.80
C GLU A 729 -24.01 14.09 -7.49
N ARG A 730 -22.70 13.90 -7.21
CA ARG A 730 -21.85 14.97 -6.69
C ARG A 730 -20.39 14.78 -7.12
N MET A 731 -19.72 15.90 -7.30
CA MET A 731 -18.28 15.98 -7.48
C MET A 731 -17.64 16.72 -6.32
N SER A 732 -16.55 16.16 -5.78
CA SER A 732 -15.79 16.74 -4.67
C SER A 732 -14.30 16.69 -4.98
N VAL A 733 -13.57 17.71 -4.53
CA VAL A 733 -12.11 17.81 -4.61
C VAL A 733 -11.58 18.08 -3.22
N PHE A 734 -10.56 17.33 -2.80
CA PHE A 734 -9.86 17.48 -1.54
C PHE A 734 -8.39 17.76 -1.82
N VAL A 735 -7.84 18.76 -1.19
CA VAL A 735 -6.43 19.16 -1.25
C VAL A 735 -5.87 19.07 0.16
N ASN A 736 -4.89 18.21 0.38
CA ASN A 736 -4.19 18.05 1.65
C ASN A 736 -2.75 18.51 1.44
N CYS A 737 -2.34 19.60 2.10
CA CYS A 737 -1.05 20.22 1.93
C CYS A 737 -0.23 20.13 3.23
N HIS A 738 1.01 19.68 3.13
CA HIS A 738 1.91 19.45 4.25
C HIS A 738 3.29 20.08 3.99
N PRO A 739 4.02 20.48 5.04
CA PRO A 739 5.39 20.96 4.88
C PRO A 739 6.31 19.80 4.47
N CYS A 740 7.29 20.10 3.62
CA CYS A 740 8.35 19.14 3.33
C CYS A 740 9.28 18.97 4.54
N ILE A 741 9.89 17.80 4.65
CA ILE A 741 10.93 17.56 5.66
C ILE A 741 12.17 18.40 5.27
N GLU A 742 12.70 19.20 6.20
CA GLU A 742 13.82 20.11 5.94
C GLU A 742 15.05 19.43 5.33
N SER A 743 15.35 18.19 5.74
CA SER A 743 16.46 17.42 5.17
C SER A 743 16.30 17.07 3.69
N GLY A 744 15.10 17.15 3.15
CA GLY A 744 14.79 16.89 1.74
C GLY A 744 14.76 18.15 0.85
N LEU A 745 14.89 19.34 1.45
CA LEU A 745 14.76 20.60 0.71
C LEU A 745 16.12 21.13 0.20
N PRO A 746 16.12 21.88 -0.93
CA PRO A 746 17.25 22.67 -1.36
C PRO A 746 17.68 23.69 -0.27
N ALA A 747 18.96 24.05 -0.24
CA ALA A 747 19.52 24.91 0.80
C ALA A 747 18.87 26.31 0.90
N ASP A 748 18.20 26.76 -0.15
CA ASP A 748 17.55 28.07 -0.23
C ASP A 748 16.02 28.00 -0.06
N VAL A 749 15.49 26.80 0.25
CA VAL A 749 14.07 26.59 0.49
C VAL A 749 13.88 26.07 1.91
N SER A 750 13.11 26.79 2.71
CA SER A 750 12.68 26.35 4.04
C SER A 750 11.39 25.56 3.95
N ALA A 751 11.12 24.73 4.93
CA ALA A 751 9.82 24.07 5.06
C ALA A 751 8.71 25.13 5.18
N ALA A 752 7.60 24.89 4.50
CA ALA A 752 6.48 25.84 4.47
C ALA A 752 5.84 25.99 5.86
N THR A 753 5.49 27.20 6.23
CA THR A 753 4.63 27.44 7.39
C THR A 753 3.16 27.17 7.02
N PRO A 754 2.26 26.92 8.00
CA PRO A 754 0.81 26.81 7.73
C PRO A 754 0.25 28.02 6.98
N LEU A 755 0.77 29.21 7.28
CA LEU A 755 0.33 30.46 6.64
C LEU A 755 0.76 30.53 5.16
N ASP A 756 1.96 30.09 4.84
CA ASP A 756 2.47 30.04 3.46
C ASP A 756 1.65 29.06 2.62
N MET A 757 1.40 27.86 3.16
CA MET A 757 0.57 26.84 2.52
C MET A 757 -0.86 27.35 2.32
N LEU A 758 -1.48 27.91 3.36
CA LEU A 758 -2.83 28.43 3.30
C LEU A 758 -2.98 29.54 2.26
N SER A 759 -2.01 30.47 2.22
CA SER A 759 -1.98 31.55 1.25
C SER A 759 -1.91 31.02 -0.19
N ALA A 760 -1.03 30.03 -0.44
CA ALA A 760 -0.86 29.43 -1.75
C ALA A 760 -2.12 28.63 -2.17
N VAL A 761 -2.66 27.80 -1.29
CA VAL A 761 -3.86 26.99 -1.58
C VAL A 761 -5.08 27.88 -1.78
N ARG A 762 -5.32 28.90 -0.94
CA ARG A 762 -6.41 29.88 -1.11
C ARG A 762 -6.31 30.65 -2.43
N LYS A 763 -5.09 31.01 -2.86
CA LYS A 763 -4.87 31.69 -4.14
C LYS A 763 -5.31 30.81 -5.31
N VAL A 764 -5.03 29.52 -5.28
CA VAL A 764 -5.43 28.58 -6.32
C VAL A 764 -6.90 28.24 -6.23
N MET A 765 -7.37 27.77 -5.07
CA MET A 765 -8.74 27.32 -4.88
C MET A 765 -9.77 28.46 -4.94
N GLY A 766 -9.41 29.67 -4.51
CA GLY A 766 -10.29 30.85 -4.62
C GLY A 766 -10.47 31.35 -6.07
N ASN A 767 -9.57 30.98 -6.97
CA ASN A 767 -9.62 31.39 -8.38
C ASN A 767 -9.97 30.24 -9.35
N ILE A 768 -10.42 29.11 -8.84
CA ILE A 768 -10.67 27.88 -9.64
C ILE A 768 -11.67 28.15 -10.78
N ALA A 769 -12.66 29.01 -10.63
CA ALA A 769 -13.62 29.37 -11.67
C ALA A 769 -13.00 30.09 -12.88
N THR A 770 -11.85 30.75 -12.66
CA THR A 770 -11.15 31.55 -13.68
C THR A 770 -9.78 30.98 -14.06
N MET A 771 -9.53 29.72 -13.67
CA MET A 771 -8.27 29.05 -13.90
C MET A 771 -7.88 29.04 -15.38
N PRO A 772 -6.62 29.40 -15.72
CA PRO A 772 -6.17 29.37 -17.09
C PRO A 772 -6.11 27.92 -17.62
N LEU A 773 -6.65 27.71 -18.79
CA LEU A 773 -6.55 26.44 -19.51
C LEU A 773 -6.14 26.73 -20.94
N SER A 774 -4.86 26.55 -21.24
CA SER A 774 -4.35 26.68 -22.59
C SER A 774 -4.81 25.51 -23.47
N LYS A 775 -4.75 25.68 -24.77
CA LYS A 775 -5.10 24.60 -25.70
C LYS A 775 -4.09 23.45 -25.61
N GLU A 776 -2.83 23.79 -25.37
CA GLU A 776 -1.73 22.83 -25.20
C GLU A 776 -1.97 21.99 -23.96
N ASP A 777 -2.25 22.60 -22.82
CA ASP A 777 -2.55 21.91 -21.56
C ASP A 777 -3.79 21.02 -21.69
N PHE A 778 -4.85 21.56 -22.26
CA PHE A 778 -6.08 20.80 -22.48
C PHE A 778 -5.84 19.52 -23.29
N ASN A 779 -5.03 19.60 -24.36
CA ASN A 779 -4.71 18.45 -25.16
C ASN A 779 -3.80 17.47 -24.41
N ALA A 780 -2.82 17.97 -23.66
CA ALA A 780 -1.94 17.15 -22.84
C ALA A 780 -2.73 16.37 -21.77
N PHE A 781 -3.63 17.03 -21.04
CA PHE A 781 -4.49 16.38 -20.04
C PHE A 781 -5.44 15.34 -20.66
N LYS A 782 -5.92 15.57 -21.88
CA LYS A 782 -6.73 14.57 -22.60
C LYS A 782 -5.91 13.33 -22.95
N GLU A 783 -4.67 13.51 -23.37
CA GLU A 783 -3.77 12.40 -23.71
C GLU A 783 -3.38 11.61 -22.46
N GLU A 784 -3.01 12.29 -21.38
CA GLU A 784 -2.76 11.69 -20.06
C GLU A 784 -3.98 10.88 -19.61
N LEU A 785 -5.14 11.49 -19.54
CA LEU A 785 -6.37 10.82 -19.12
C LEU A 785 -6.75 9.62 -20.00
N GLN A 786 -6.46 9.66 -21.30
CA GLN A 786 -6.67 8.51 -22.19
C GLN A 786 -5.74 7.34 -21.82
N ASN A 787 -4.49 7.65 -21.48
CA ASN A 787 -3.51 6.65 -21.10
C ASN A 787 -3.85 6.01 -19.74
N ASP A 788 -4.16 6.82 -18.74
CA ASP A 788 -4.57 6.37 -17.41
C ASP A 788 -5.82 5.49 -17.47
N PHE A 789 -6.78 5.88 -18.30
CA PHE A 789 -7.97 5.06 -18.51
C PHE A 789 -7.67 3.71 -19.18
N GLN A 790 -6.73 3.67 -20.15
CA GLN A 790 -6.30 2.42 -20.76
C GLN A 790 -5.59 1.51 -19.77
N GLU A 791 -4.80 2.08 -18.88
CA GLU A 791 -4.10 1.35 -17.83
C GLU A 791 -5.09 0.83 -16.77
N SER A 792 -6.01 1.67 -16.31
CA SER A 792 -7.06 1.27 -15.35
C SER A 792 -7.90 0.09 -15.84
N LEU A 793 -8.14 -0.02 -17.14
CA LEU A 793 -8.86 -1.16 -17.73
C LEU A 793 -8.06 -2.48 -17.71
N GLN A 794 -6.76 -2.44 -17.43
CA GLN A 794 -5.94 -3.64 -17.23
C GLN A 794 -5.95 -4.10 -15.77
N ASP A 795 -6.32 -3.22 -14.84
CA ASP A 795 -6.49 -3.54 -13.45
C ASP A 795 -7.80 -4.31 -13.23
N THR A 796 -7.67 -5.51 -12.70
CA THR A 796 -8.81 -6.39 -12.45
C THR A 796 -9.75 -5.83 -11.38
N GLU A 797 -9.22 -5.18 -10.34
CA GLU A 797 -10.03 -4.61 -9.25
C GLU A 797 -10.82 -3.41 -9.74
N TYR A 798 -10.20 -2.52 -10.51
CA TYR A 798 -10.89 -1.40 -11.15
C TYR A 798 -12.07 -1.86 -12.03
N VAL A 799 -11.84 -2.88 -12.85
CA VAL A 799 -12.91 -3.42 -13.72
C VAL A 799 -14.03 -4.06 -12.90
N ILE A 800 -13.71 -4.76 -11.81
CA ILE A 800 -14.71 -5.32 -10.89
C ILE A 800 -15.53 -4.17 -10.29
N ASP A 801 -14.90 -3.14 -9.76
CA ASP A 801 -15.59 -2.01 -9.13
C ASP A 801 -16.48 -1.27 -10.13
N ALA A 802 -16.01 -0.98 -11.31
CA ALA A 802 -16.80 -0.34 -12.37
C ALA A 802 -18.07 -1.16 -12.73
N VAL A 803 -17.91 -2.47 -12.83
CA VAL A 803 -19.05 -3.40 -13.04
C VAL A 803 -20.01 -3.34 -11.85
N LEU A 804 -19.49 -3.45 -10.63
CA LEU A 804 -20.33 -3.47 -9.43
C LEU A 804 -21.14 -2.17 -9.25
N ILE A 805 -20.52 -1.01 -9.48
CA ILE A 805 -21.20 0.29 -9.46
C ILE A 805 -22.33 0.32 -10.50
N ARG A 806 -22.08 -0.17 -11.69
CA ARG A 806 -23.13 -0.26 -12.73
C ARG A 806 -24.31 -1.09 -12.28
N TYR A 807 -24.07 -2.23 -11.64
CA TYR A 807 -25.15 -3.14 -11.20
C TYR A 807 -25.81 -2.70 -9.89
N ALA A 808 -25.08 -1.96 -9.03
CA ALA A 808 -25.63 -1.38 -7.81
C ALA A 808 -26.46 -0.11 -8.10
N GLU A 809 -25.91 0.83 -8.89
CA GLU A 809 -26.41 2.19 -9.05
C GLU A 809 -26.92 2.50 -10.47
N GLY A 810 -26.69 1.62 -11.44
CA GLY A 810 -27.09 1.85 -12.83
C GLY A 810 -26.21 2.88 -13.56
N LYS A 811 -25.03 3.21 -13.01
CA LYS A 811 -24.11 4.22 -13.57
C LYS A 811 -22.87 3.54 -14.17
N ASP A 812 -22.58 3.85 -15.41
CA ASP A 812 -21.49 3.25 -16.17
C ASP A 812 -20.30 4.23 -16.28
N PHE A 813 -19.18 3.88 -15.67
CA PHE A 813 -17.97 4.70 -15.61
C PHE A 813 -16.96 4.39 -16.74
N VAL A 814 -17.30 3.48 -17.65
CA VAL A 814 -16.36 2.96 -18.66
C VAL A 814 -16.90 3.14 -20.09
N THR A 815 -18.14 2.72 -20.32
CA THR A 815 -18.70 2.73 -21.68
C THR A 815 -18.92 4.16 -22.17
N GLY A 816 -18.43 4.48 -23.39
CA GLY A 816 -18.56 5.82 -23.98
C GLY A 816 -17.46 6.80 -23.56
N PHE A 817 -16.46 6.37 -22.79
CA PHE A 817 -15.34 7.24 -22.35
C PHE A 817 -14.59 7.87 -23.54
N LYS A 818 -14.25 7.11 -24.58
CA LYS A 818 -13.53 7.61 -25.77
C LYS A 818 -14.31 8.67 -26.54
N GLU A 819 -15.62 8.49 -26.64
CA GLU A 819 -16.54 9.43 -27.29
C GLU A 819 -16.64 10.73 -26.45
N ALA A 820 -16.81 10.62 -25.14
CA ALA A 820 -16.84 11.76 -24.23
C ALA A 820 -15.51 12.52 -24.24
N LEU A 821 -14.37 11.81 -24.26
CA LEU A 821 -13.05 12.43 -24.34
C LEU A 821 -12.86 13.24 -25.65
N LYS A 822 -13.46 12.79 -26.75
CA LYS A 822 -13.42 13.55 -28.00
C LYS A 822 -14.33 14.77 -27.97
N SER A 823 -15.52 14.68 -27.36
CA SER A 823 -16.55 15.72 -27.36
C SER A 823 -16.31 16.81 -26.31
N VAL A 824 -15.61 16.49 -25.20
CA VAL A 824 -15.37 17.46 -24.11
C VAL A 824 -14.61 18.69 -24.63
N THR A 825 -15.01 19.86 -24.13
CA THR A 825 -14.43 21.16 -24.53
C THR A 825 -13.86 21.92 -23.34
N PRO A 826 -12.93 22.88 -23.54
CA PRO A 826 -12.44 23.73 -22.46
C PRO A 826 -13.52 24.50 -21.74
N GLU A 827 -14.60 24.91 -22.45
CA GLU A 827 -15.76 25.62 -21.87
C GLU A 827 -16.50 24.75 -20.88
N LYS A 828 -16.65 23.46 -21.19
CA LYS A 828 -17.26 22.47 -20.30
C LYS A 828 -16.45 22.30 -19.01
N VAL A 829 -15.12 22.20 -19.11
CA VAL A 829 -14.20 22.15 -17.97
C VAL A 829 -14.35 23.41 -17.09
N ARG A 830 -14.31 24.61 -17.69
CA ARG A 830 -14.51 25.87 -16.98
C ARG A 830 -15.86 25.95 -16.30
N SER A 831 -16.92 25.47 -16.94
CA SER A 831 -18.25 25.42 -16.34
C SER A 831 -18.30 24.57 -15.09
N LEU A 832 -17.62 23.40 -15.08
CA LEU A 832 -17.50 22.54 -13.89
C LEU A 832 -16.68 23.19 -12.79
N LEU A 833 -15.55 23.80 -13.11
CA LEU A 833 -14.76 24.57 -12.14
C LEU A 833 -15.58 25.69 -11.50
N GLY A 834 -16.40 26.40 -12.30
CA GLY A 834 -17.34 27.42 -11.80
C GLY A 834 -18.42 26.83 -10.89
N THR A 835 -18.91 25.64 -11.19
CA THR A 835 -19.87 24.92 -10.36
C THR A 835 -19.26 24.52 -9.02
N LEU A 836 -18.03 23.98 -9.02
CA LEU A 836 -17.29 23.65 -7.79
C LEU A 836 -17.04 24.92 -6.93
N ALA A 837 -16.63 26.02 -7.55
CA ALA A 837 -16.36 27.29 -6.86
C ALA A 837 -17.60 27.86 -6.14
N SER A 838 -18.80 27.57 -6.65
CA SER A 838 -20.08 28.03 -6.06
C SER A 838 -20.69 27.01 -5.07
N GLY A 839 -20.06 25.86 -4.90
CA GLY A 839 -20.53 24.80 -4.03
C GLY A 839 -20.17 25.00 -2.54
N ALA A 840 -20.30 23.92 -1.77
CA ALA A 840 -19.84 23.90 -0.39
C ALA A 840 -18.31 23.84 -0.36
N SER A 841 -17.70 24.52 0.62
CA SER A 841 -16.26 24.41 0.85
C SER A 841 -15.91 24.37 2.34
N VAL A 842 -14.87 23.64 2.67
CA VAL A 842 -14.31 23.53 4.02
C VAL A 842 -12.82 23.72 3.95
N GLU A 843 -12.29 24.56 4.84
CA GLU A 843 -10.87 24.64 5.15
C GLU A 843 -10.66 24.04 6.55
N TYR A 844 -9.72 23.11 6.67
CA TYR A 844 -9.35 22.48 7.91
C TYR A 844 -7.84 22.60 8.11
N ILE A 845 -7.43 23.44 9.04
CA ILE A 845 -6.05 23.88 9.25
C ILE A 845 -5.56 23.27 10.56
N ILE A 846 -4.46 22.51 10.50
CA ILE A 846 -3.78 21.90 11.64
C ILE A 846 -2.47 22.69 11.86
N ILE A 847 -2.28 23.29 13.04
CA ILE A 847 -1.14 24.14 13.37
C ILE A 847 -0.33 23.58 14.52
#